data_96fbc956650ace433ec15c16a2fe85b9
#
_entry.id   96fbc956650ace433ec15c16a2fe85b9
#
_cell.length_a   1.000
_cell.length_b   1.000
_cell.length_c   1.000
_cell.angle_alpha   90.00
_cell.angle_beta   90.00
_cell.angle_gamma   90.00
#
_symmetry.space_group_name_H-M   'P 1'
#
loop_
_entity.id
_entity.type
_entity.pdbx_description
1 polymer ?
#
loop_
_entity_poly.entity_id
_entity_poly.type
_entity_poly.pdbx_seq_one_letter_code
_entity_poly.pdbx_strand_id
1 'polypeptide(L)'
;MLKFTLIKKSLFKILSIFIIFLTWFIRLDIFIGDVTIFLIKTILLSIGRLLKKLNLDLRKRAPAVFHTLDRLIHHPVVGQDRSFKVGLATIFILIFAIWFTTRDLPSPKQLETRKLPQTTKIYDRDGELLYNIYSDQNRTVVPLSEIPNSLKQATIAIEDKDFYKHKGFDIYGIARATRKTVFEGNLQGGSTITQQLVKSAFLSPERTISRKIKELYLAFRVEMAFPKDRILEMYLNQVPYGGTAWGAAAAAEQYFGKDVKDLTLAQSALLAGLPAAPTYYSPFGQDSKRAKERQKQVLRRMVEDGYILKEEADAAAGEELSFKPSATDIKAPHFVMYVREYLAEKYGEAVAAQGGLKVTTTLDLDIQESAQKIVKDNIDKLKVHRVSNGSALVTKPKTGEILAMVGSKDFFDTSIDGNVNVTIASRQPGSSIKPVNYATALERRLITPATIIMDVPTTFSGGPVPYRPVNYDGRFHGPVQVRFALGNSYNIPAVKVLALNGVGEMIKMAREMGITTFTDESRYGLSLTLGGGEVKMTEMAQAFGVFANEGAKVDVTPILKIEDSNGKTLEEFKPKTGKKVLSPQTSFLISSILSDNSARTAAFGPSSKLVIKDKTVAVKTGTTDDKRDNWTIGYTPSYFVATWVGNNDNTPMNPAISSGITGATPIWNEIMTDVLKDKVNEAFKVPTGVTGMEICSVTGGAKNEACPGRFEYFIAGTEPKKDTFAKAKVWIDVTTGQVVEPGSP
;
A
#
# COMPACT_ATOMS: atom_id res chain seq x y z
N MET A 1 -4.37 26.29 9.05
CA MET A 1 -5.24 26.95 10.06
C MET A 1 -6.65 26.35 10.16
N LEU A 2 -7.36 26.04 9.08
CA LEU A 2 -8.75 25.50 9.16
C LEU A 2 -8.90 24.14 9.87
N LYS A 3 -7.98 23.17 9.67
CA LYS A 3 -8.01 21.85 10.35
C LYS A 3 -7.84 21.97 11.87
N PHE A 4 -7.06 22.93 12.33
CA PHE A 4 -6.81 23.16 13.76
C PHE A 4 -8.07 23.69 14.49
N THR A 5 -8.88 24.47 13.78
CA THR A 5 -10.14 25.03 14.31
C THR A 5 -11.24 23.97 14.40
N LEU A 6 -11.27 22.99 13.47
CA LEU A 6 -12.23 21.88 13.48
C LEU A 6 -11.93 20.88 14.60
N ILE A 7 -10.66 20.55 14.84
CA ILE A 7 -10.26 19.64 15.92
C ILE A 7 -10.52 20.28 17.28
N LYS A 8 -10.22 21.57 17.44
CA LYS A 8 -10.60 22.33 18.65
C LYS A 8 -12.12 22.37 18.88
N LYS A 9 -12.92 22.51 17.81
CA LYS A 9 -14.39 22.46 17.89
C LYS A 9 -14.91 21.08 18.27
N SER A 10 -14.33 20.00 17.73
CA SER A 10 -14.72 18.63 18.06
C SER A 10 -14.33 18.25 19.49
N LEU A 11 -13.13 18.62 19.92
CA LEU A 11 -12.68 18.40 21.31
C LEU A 11 -13.56 19.17 22.30
N PHE A 12 -13.94 20.40 21.95
CA PHE A 12 -14.85 21.23 22.74
C PHE A 12 -16.27 20.62 22.81
N LYS A 13 -16.78 20.06 21.68
CA LYS A 13 -18.07 19.34 21.68
C LYS A 13 -18.02 18.08 22.56
N ILE A 14 -16.98 17.26 22.43
CA ILE A 14 -16.80 16.03 23.23
C ILE A 14 -16.69 16.39 24.72
N LEU A 15 -15.90 17.41 25.05
CA LEU A 15 -15.74 17.87 26.42
C LEU A 15 -17.05 18.47 26.98
N SER A 16 -17.80 19.21 26.17
CA SER A 16 -19.11 19.77 26.53
C SER A 16 -20.14 18.66 26.77
N ILE A 17 -20.17 17.61 25.90
CA ILE A 17 -21.05 16.45 26.09
C ILE A 17 -20.66 15.67 27.34
N PHE A 18 -19.37 15.49 27.60
CA PHE A 18 -18.89 14.83 28.82
C PHE A 18 -19.26 15.62 30.08
N ILE A 19 -19.11 16.93 30.06
CA ILE A 19 -19.48 17.79 31.18
C ILE A 19 -21.01 17.82 31.39
N ILE A 20 -21.80 17.82 30.31
CA ILE A 20 -23.27 17.74 30.36
C ILE A 20 -23.69 16.36 30.91
N PHE A 21 -23.05 15.27 30.48
CA PHE A 21 -23.30 13.92 30.99
C PHE A 21 -22.93 13.81 32.48
N LEU A 22 -21.79 14.35 32.88
CA LEU A 22 -21.35 14.41 34.27
C LEU A 22 -22.33 15.24 35.12
N THR A 23 -22.82 16.35 34.57
CA THR A 23 -23.81 17.22 35.22
C THR A 23 -25.17 16.55 35.35
N TRP A 24 -25.57 15.78 34.34
CA TRP A 24 -26.81 15.00 34.37
C TRP A 24 -26.70 13.81 35.36
N PHE A 25 -25.54 13.16 35.44
CA PHE A 25 -25.23 12.11 36.41
C PHE A 25 -25.23 12.64 37.84
N ILE A 26 -24.79 13.89 38.04
CA ILE A 26 -24.82 14.60 39.37
C ILE A 26 -26.25 15.09 39.69
N ARG A 27 -27.06 15.41 38.67
CA ARG A 27 -28.49 15.78 38.83
C ARG A 27 -29.43 14.58 39.04
N LEU A 28 -28.98 13.36 38.74
CA LEU A 28 -29.61 12.12 39.23
C LEU A 28 -29.31 12.02 40.73
N ASP A 29 -29.70 13.10 41.41
CA ASP A 29 -29.71 13.26 42.85
C ASP A 29 -29.95 11.95 43.52
N ILE A 30 -29.06 11.60 44.25
CA ILE A 30 -29.43 10.76 45.41
C ILE A 30 -28.19 9.96 45.82
N PHE A 31 -27.07 10.03 45.65
CA PHE A 31 -26.08 9.14 46.25
C PHE A 31 -24.59 9.39 45.91
N ILE A 32 -24.08 10.59 45.96
CA ILE A 32 -22.65 10.79 45.74
C ILE A 32 -21.96 11.32 47.02
N GLY A 33 -21.04 10.53 47.58
CA GLY A 33 -20.32 10.83 48.78
C GLY A 33 -19.15 11.80 48.67
N ASP A 34 -18.73 12.34 49.80
CA ASP A 34 -17.67 13.35 49.88
C ASP A 34 -16.37 12.98 49.16
N VAL A 35 -16.01 11.69 49.15
CA VAL A 35 -14.84 11.20 48.46
C VAL A 35 -15.02 11.28 46.93
N THR A 36 -16.23 11.00 46.46
CA THR A 36 -16.56 11.09 45.01
C THR A 36 -16.68 12.55 44.60
N ILE A 37 -17.23 13.43 45.46
CA ILE A 37 -17.26 14.89 45.24
C ILE A 37 -15.83 15.44 45.27
N PHE A 38 -14.98 14.98 46.17
CA PHE A 38 -13.57 15.37 46.23
C PHE A 38 -12.81 14.94 44.96
N LEU A 39 -13.00 13.67 44.50
CA LEU A 39 -12.43 13.16 43.24
C LEU A 39 -12.95 13.95 42.04
N ILE A 40 -14.27 14.16 41.95
CA ILE A 40 -14.88 14.96 40.89
C ILE A 40 -14.37 16.39 40.93
N LYS A 41 -14.29 17.02 42.09
CA LYS A 41 -13.75 18.37 42.27
C LYS A 41 -12.29 18.45 41.86
N THR A 42 -11.48 17.44 42.20
CA THR A 42 -10.06 17.36 41.81
C THR A 42 -9.90 17.16 40.30
N ILE A 43 -10.75 16.31 39.69
CA ILE A 43 -10.79 16.10 38.22
C ILE A 43 -11.23 17.41 37.52
N LEU A 44 -12.29 18.06 37.99
CA LEU A 44 -12.78 19.32 37.43
C LEU A 44 -11.76 20.44 37.51
N LEU A 45 -11.04 20.54 38.64
CA LEU A 45 -9.95 21.51 38.83
C LEU A 45 -8.77 21.21 37.93
N SER A 46 -8.48 19.92 37.69
CA SER A 46 -7.42 19.48 36.78
C SER A 46 -7.79 19.75 35.31
N ILE A 47 -9.06 19.51 34.95
CA ILE A 47 -9.61 19.90 33.64
C ILE A 47 -9.57 21.43 33.47
N GLY A 48 -9.93 22.21 34.49
CA GLY A 48 -9.84 23.67 34.48
C GLY A 48 -8.41 24.18 34.27
N ARG A 49 -7.42 23.55 34.93
CA ARG A 49 -5.99 23.84 34.72
C ARG A 49 -5.51 23.48 33.32
N LEU A 50 -5.98 22.34 32.78
CA LEU A 50 -5.68 21.88 31.43
C LEU A 50 -6.27 22.83 30.37
N LEU A 51 -7.52 23.26 30.55
CA LEU A 51 -8.20 24.23 29.68
C LEU A 51 -7.51 25.59 29.68
N LYS A 52 -7.04 26.03 30.84
CA LYS A 52 -6.24 27.27 30.98
C LYS A 52 -4.89 27.17 30.28
N LYS A 53 -4.23 26.01 30.39
CA LYS A 53 -2.99 25.69 29.67
C LYS A 53 -3.17 25.65 28.15
N LEU A 54 -4.37 25.26 27.69
CA LEU A 54 -4.73 25.18 26.26
C LEU A 54 -5.29 26.52 25.72
N ASN A 55 -5.28 27.60 26.50
CA ASN A 55 -5.85 28.90 26.13
C ASN A 55 -7.33 28.84 25.72
N LEU A 56 -8.10 27.92 26.33
CA LEU A 56 -9.54 27.72 26.12
C LEU A 56 -10.30 28.39 27.27
N ASP A 57 -10.73 29.62 27.07
CA ASP A 57 -11.54 30.37 28.06
C ASP A 57 -13.02 29.95 27.95
N LEU A 58 -13.43 29.02 28.84
CA LEU A 58 -14.81 28.54 28.93
C LEU A 58 -15.82 29.64 29.29
N ARG A 59 -15.39 30.67 30.02
CA ARG A 59 -16.26 31.78 30.42
C ARG A 59 -16.78 32.57 29.23
N LYS A 60 -15.93 32.72 28.20
CA LYS A 60 -16.28 33.44 26.97
C LYS A 60 -16.93 32.56 25.91
N ARG A 61 -16.63 31.26 25.89
CA ARG A 61 -17.02 30.35 24.78
C ARG A 61 -18.20 29.42 25.08
N ALA A 62 -18.48 29.18 26.35
CA ALA A 62 -19.62 28.37 26.81
C ALA A 62 -20.05 28.77 28.22
N PRO A 63 -20.68 29.93 28.38
CA PRO A 63 -21.05 30.49 29.71
C PRO A 63 -21.96 29.55 30.51
N ALA A 64 -22.87 28.85 29.87
CA ALA A 64 -23.74 27.87 30.54
C ALA A 64 -22.95 26.69 31.15
N VAL A 65 -21.90 26.22 30.47
CA VAL A 65 -21.01 25.15 30.98
C VAL A 65 -20.14 25.70 32.11
N PHE A 66 -19.66 26.94 32.01
CA PHE A 66 -18.86 27.59 33.05
C PHE A 66 -19.69 27.77 34.33
N HIS A 67 -20.90 28.33 34.24
CA HIS A 67 -21.78 28.52 35.40
C HIS A 67 -22.21 27.20 36.04
N THR A 68 -22.37 26.15 35.26
CA THR A 68 -22.67 24.81 35.78
C THR A 68 -21.47 24.18 36.52
N LEU A 69 -20.26 24.34 35.97
CA LEU A 69 -19.01 23.92 36.60
C LEU A 69 -18.74 24.69 37.90
N ASP A 70 -18.98 26.00 37.89
CA ASP A 70 -18.80 26.89 39.06
C ASP A 70 -19.76 26.53 40.18
N ARG A 71 -21.06 26.27 39.87
CA ARG A 71 -22.05 25.77 40.85
C ARG A 71 -21.66 24.41 41.43
N LEU A 72 -21.11 23.47 40.62
CA LEU A 72 -20.68 22.15 41.08
C LEU A 72 -19.46 22.23 41.99
N ILE A 73 -18.53 23.14 41.73
CA ILE A 73 -17.32 23.31 42.53
C ILE A 73 -17.66 23.96 43.91
N HIS A 74 -18.69 24.82 43.97
CA HIS A 74 -19.06 25.57 45.17
C HIS A 74 -20.33 25.04 45.87
N HIS A 75 -20.90 23.88 45.47
CA HIS A 75 -22.11 23.34 46.07
C HIS A 75 -21.85 22.87 47.51
N PRO A 76 -22.64 23.29 48.53
CA PRO A 76 -22.53 22.78 49.90
C PRO A 76 -22.95 21.32 49.95
N VAL A 77 -22.16 20.52 50.65
CA VAL A 77 -22.33 19.06 50.76
C VAL A 77 -23.58 18.72 51.57
N VAL A 78 -24.51 17.99 50.98
CA VAL A 78 -25.69 17.48 51.67
C VAL A 78 -25.46 16.00 52.00
N GLY A 79 -25.30 15.68 53.30
CA GLY A 79 -25.41 14.33 53.86
C GLY A 79 -24.19 13.44 53.78
N GLN A 80 -23.27 13.60 54.75
CA GLN A 80 -22.01 12.85 54.87
C GLN A 80 -22.13 11.31 54.86
N ASP A 81 -23.20 10.75 55.40
CA ASP A 81 -23.29 9.31 55.61
C ASP A 81 -23.70 8.49 54.39
N ARG A 82 -24.54 9.02 53.53
CA ARG A 82 -24.95 8.38 52.27
C ARG A 82 -23.85 8.44 51.21
N SER A 83 -23.14 9.51 51.20
CA SER A 83 -22.09 9.84 50.26
C SER A 83 -20.87 8.88 50.39
N PHE A 84 -20.49 8.55 51.60
CA PHE A 84 -19.43 7.60 51.91
C PHE A 84 -19.79 6.19 51.44
N LYS A 85 -21.06 5.76 51.64
CA LYS A 85 -21.53 4.41 51.25
C LYS A 85 -21.53 4.22 49.72
N VAL A 86 -21.84 5.22 48.94
CA VAL A 86 -21.80 5.13 47.47
C VAL A 86 -20.40 5.27 46.93
N GLY A 87 -19.55 6.08 47.51
CA GLY A 87 -18.12 6.08 47.19
C GLY A 87 -17.51 4.69 47.38
N LEU A 88 -17.80 4.07 48.52
CA LEU A 88 -17.41 2.66 48.80
C LEU A 88 -18.02 1.66 47.81
N ALA A 89 -19.31 1.77 47.48
CA ALA A 89 -19.99 0.93 46.51
C ALA A 89 -19.40 1.09 45.09
N THR A 90 -19.09 2.32 44.65
CA THR A 90 -18.45 2.57 43.36
C THR A 90 -17.03 1.99 43.32
N ILE A 91 -16.25 2.20 44.36
CA ILE A 91 -14.91 1.59 44.47
C ILE A 91 -15.03 0.06 44.48
N PHE A 92 -16.00 -0.49 45.21
CA PHE A 92 -16.24 -1.95 45.23
C PHE A 92 -16.65 -2.47 43.85
N ILE A 93 -17.53 -1.79 43.13
CA ILE A 93 -17.95 -2.16 41.77
C ILE A 93 -16.74 -2.09 40.82
N LEU A 94 -15.90 -1.06 40.92
CA LEU A 94 -14.69 -0.93 40.11
C LEU A 94 -13.68 -2.04 40.42
N ILE A 95 -13.45 -2.31 41.70
CA ILE A 95 -12.57 -3.40 42.13
C ILE A 95 -13.14 -4.75 41.68
N PHE A 96 -14.46 -4.97 41.82
CA PHE A 96 -15.13 -6.18 41.37
C PHE A 96 -15.06 -6.32 39.85
N ALA A 97 -15.26 -5.27 39.09
CA ALA A 97 -15.13 -5.26 37.63
C ALA A 97 -13.69 -5.55 37.17
N ILE A 98 -12.70 -4.98 37.85
CA ILE A 98 -11.27 -5.29 37.62
C ILE A 98 -11.01 -6.75 38.00
N TRP A 99 -11.45 -7.19 39.17
CA TRP A 99 -11.29 -8.58 39.60
C TRP A 99 -11.97 -9.57 38.65
N PHE A 100 -13.22 -9.26 38.21
CA PHE A 100 -13.95 -10.10 37.27
C PHE A 100 -13.28 -10.21 35.91
N THR A 101 -12.73 -9.10 35.39
CA THR A 101 -12.02 -9.08 34.12
C THR A 101 -10.61 -9.68 34.19
N THR A 102 -10.03 -9.75 35.41
CA THR A 102 -8.63 -10.16 35.59
C THR A 102 -8.44 -11.49 36.31
N ARG A 103 -9.54 -12.10 36.88
CA ARG A 103 -9.47 -13.34 37.65
C ARG A 103 -8.92 -14.53 36.86
N ASP A 104 -9.18 -14.57 35.53
CA ASP A 104 -8.78 -15.68 34.67
C ASP A 104 -7.40 -15.43 34.01
N LEU A 105 -6.69 -14.38 34.45
CA LEU A 105 -5.39 -14.04 33.87
C LEU A 105 -4.28 -14.95 34.44
N PRO A 106 -3.31 -15.35 33.60
CA PRO A 106 -2.22 -16.20 33.98
C PRO A 106 -1.34 -15.59 35.07
N SER A 107 -0.70 -16.47 35.87
CA SER A 107 0.29 -16.01 36.82
C SER A 107 1.55 -15.51 36.14
N PRO A 108 2.17 -14.41 36.62
CA PRO A 108 3.47 -13.93 36.07
C PRO A 108 4.54 -15.03 36.03
N LYS A 109 4.55 -15.96 36.97
CA LYS A 109 5.47 -17.11 37.00
C LYS A 109 5.37 -18.02 35.78
N GLN A 110 4.24 -18.00 35.07
CA GLN A 110 4.09 -18.76 33.82
C GLN A 110 4.94 -18.22 32.67
N LEU A 111 5.51 -17.01 32.78
CA LEU A 111 6.51 -16.53 31.80
C LEU A 111 7.72 -17.47 31.72
N GLU A 112 8.02 -18.20 32.76
CA GLU A 112 9.16 -19.15 32.84
C GLU A 112 8.80 -20.59 32.37
N THR A 113 7.51 -20.94 32.38
CA THR A 113 7.07 -22.37 32.23
C THR A 113 6.26 -22.64 30.94
N ARG A 114 6.14 -21.71 30.03
CA ARG A 114 5.17 -21.74 28.93
C ARG A 114 5.47 -22.76 27.82
N LYS A 115 4.43 -23.45 27.34
CA LYS A 115 4.45 -24.33 26.16
C LYS A 115 4.38 -23.52 24.84
N LEU A 116 5.02 -24.03 23.83
CA LEU A 116 5.40 -23.37 22.57
C LEU A 116 4.24 -23.16 21.56
N PRO A 117 4.33 -22.11 20.74
CA PRO A 117 3.36 -21.80 19.69
C PRO A 117 3.47 -22.73 18.46
N GLN A 118 2.40 -22.80 17.68
CA GLN A 118 2.32 -23.66 16.48
C GLN A 118 2.69 -22.88 15.21
N THR A 119 3.25 -23.60 14.23
CA THR A 119 3.70 -23.05 12.94
C THR A 119 2.55 -22.60 12.07
N THR A 120 2.59 -21.38 11.56
CA THR A 120 1.73 -20.96 10.45
C THR A 120 2.29 -21.50 9.13
N LYS A 121 1.43 -22.13 8.33
CA LYS A 121 1.79 -22.73 7.05
C LYS A 121 1.09 -22.01 5.90
N ILE A 122 1.83 -21.63 4.90
CA ILE A 122 1.32 -20.99 3.69
C ILE A 122 1.38 -21.98 2.54
N TYR A 123 0.24 -22.21 1.91
CA TYR A 123 0.07 -23.11 0.79
C TYR A 123 -0.35 -22.33 -0.46
N ASP A 124 -0.03 -22.87 -1.61
CA ASP A 124 -0.61 -22.44 -2.88
C ASP A 124 -2.11 -22.82 -2.96
N ARG A 125 -2.74 -22.59 -4.10
CA ARG A 125 -4.16 -22.91 -4.32
C ARG A 125 -4.49 -24.39 -4.32
N ASP A 126 -3.53 -25.23 -4.71
CA ASP A 126 -3.67 -26.67 -4.87
C ASP A 126 -3.20 -27.44 -3.64
N GLY A 127 -2.73 -26.75 -2.61
CA GLY A 127 -2.31 -27.31 -1.33
C GLY A 127 -0.80 -27.64 -1.27
N GLU A 128 -0.02 -27.19 -2.25
CA GLU A 128 1.44 -27.31 -2.20
C GLU A 128 2.02 -26.30 -1.20
N LEU A 129 2.93 -26.78 -0.34
CA LEU A 129 3.53 -25.94 0.69
C LEU A 129 4.50 -24.92 0.09
N LEU A 130 4.21 -23.63 0.27
CA LEU A 130 5.08 -22.53 -0.15
C LEU A 130 6.10 -22.17 0.93
N TYR A 131 5.64 -22.14 2.18
CA TYR A 131 6.49 -21.72 3.29
C TYR A 131 5.91 -22.16 4.64
N ASN A 132 6.79 -22.61 5.50
CA ASN A 132 6.51 -22.77 6.92
C ASN A 132 6.99 -21.53 7.64
N ILE A 133 6.09 -20.75 8.23
CA ILE A 133 6.49 -19.79 9.24
C ILE A 133 6.78 -20.64 10.49
N TYR A 134 8.03 -21.02 10.66
CA TYR A 134 8.44 -21.98 11.68
C TYR A 134 8.01 -21.56 13.07
N SER A 135 7.37 -22.49 13.77
CA SER A 135 7.19 -22.43 15.20
C SER A 135 8.39 -23.01 15.95
N ASP A 136 9.33 -23.66 15.29
CA ASP A 136 10.60 -23.94 15.89
C ASP A 136 11.31 -22.63 16.14
N GLN A 137 10.90 -22.09 17.26
CA GLN A 137 11.60 -21.07 17.97
C GLN A 137 12.98 -21.65 18.22
N ASN A 138 13.89 -21.37 17.35
CA ASN A 138 15.30 -21.43 17.67
C ASN A 138 15.54 -20.36 18.72
N ARG A 139 14.92 -20.60 19.89
CA ARG A 139 15.02 -19.73 21.05
C ARG A 139 16.20 -20.23 21.86
N THR A 140 17.34 -19.70 21.56
CA THR A 140 18.46 -19.78 22.48
C THR A 140 18.22 -18.72 23.55
N VAL A 141 17.76 -19.14 24.73
CA VAL A 141 17.64 -18.24 25.90
C VAL A 141 19.05 -17.95 26.38
N VAL A 142 19.41 -16.69 26.37
CA VAL A 142 20.71 -16.23 26.85
C VAL A 142 20.51 -15.34 28.09
N PRO A 143 21.42 -15.42 29.09
CA PRO A 143 21.37 -14.53 30.23
C PRO A 143 21.63 -13.07 29.78
N LEU A 144 21.10 -12.11 30.53
CA LEU A 144 21.27 -10.69 30.22
C LEU A 144 22.74 -10.25 30.13
N SER A 145 23.63 -10.95 30.83
CA SER A 145 25.09 -10.71 30.80
C SER A 145 25.72 -10.99 29.44
N GLU A 146 25.14 -11.89 28.63
CA GLU A 146 25.64 -12.20 27.29
C GLU A 146 25.09 -11.27 26.20
N ILE A 147 24.05 -10.49 26.51
CA ILE A 147 23.49 -9.50 25.60
C ILE A 147 24.33 -8.22 25.69
N PRO A 148 24.85 -7.71 24.57
CA PRO A 148 25.72 -6.52 24.60
C PRO A 148 24.96 -5.28 25.08
N ASN A 149 25.68 -4.36 25.74
CA ASN A 149 25.10 -3.13 26.25
C ASN A 149 24.50 -2.27 25.13
N SER A 150 25.10 -2.28 23.93
CA SER A 150 24.56 -1.60 22.75
C SER A 150 23.13 -2.04 22.42
N LEU A 151 22.83 -3.33 22.48
CA LEU A 151 21.48 -3.85 22.19
C LEU A 151 20.49 -3.54 23.34
N LYS A 152 20.92 -3.66 24.61
CA LYS A 152 20.10 -3.30 25.79
C LYS A 152 19.69 -1.82 25.72
N GLN A 153 20.67 -0.94 25.52
CA GLN A 153 20.47 0.51 25.46
C GLN A 153 19.64 0.92 24.23
N ALA A 154 19.91 0.34 23.05
CA ALA A 154 19.15 0.57 21.83
C ALA A 154 17.68 0.20 22.02
N THR A 155 17.41 -0.95 22.65
CA THR A 155 16.05 -1.40 22.94
C THR A 155 15.33 -0.45 23.90
N ILE A 156 15.99 -0.02 24.98
CA ILE A 156 15.41 0.92 25.94
C ILE A 156 15.14 2.27 25.29
N ALA A 157 16.09 2.78 24.52
CA ALA A 157 15.96 4.09 23.87
C ALA A 157 14.81 4.15 22.87
N ILE A 158 14.58 3.06 22.11
CA ILE A 158 13.54 3.07 21.07
C ILE A 158 12.16 2.67 21.59
N GLU A 159 12.08 1.75 22.56
CA GLU A 159 10.83 1.17 23.03
C GLU A 159 10.33 1.83 24.33
N ASP A 160 11.22 2.14 25.27
CA ASP A 160 10.82 2.57 26.62
C ASP A 160 11.94 3.30 27.36
N LYS A 161 12.22 4.54 26.99
CA LYS A 161 13.36 5.32 27.52
C LYS A 161 13.38 5.48 29.04
N ASP A 162 12.22 5.43 29.68
CA ASP A 162 12.06 5.57 31.13
C ASP A 162 11.86 4.22 31.83
N PHE A 163 12.23 3.11 31.17
CA PHE A 163 12.00 1.72 31.62
C PHE A 163 12.38 1.50 33.09
N TYR A 164 13.54 1.95 33.52
CA TYR A 164 14.02 1.78 34.92
C TYR A 164 13.31 2.68 35.94
N LYS A 165 12.52 3.70 35.50
CA LYS A 165 11.94 4.70 36.37
C LYS A 165 10.47 4.41 36.75
N HIS A 166 9.73 3.70 35.88
CA HIS A 166 8.30 3.43 36.10
C HIS A 166 8.04 1.98 36.53
N LYS A 167 6.81 1.69 37.00
CA LYS A 167 6.36 0.35 37.42
C LYS A 167 5.32 -0.22 36.43
N GLY A 168 5.77 -0.57 35.21
CA GLY A 168 4.98 -1.25 34.21
C GLY A 168 4.16 -0.38 33.27
N PHE A 169 3.94 0.88 33.59
CA PHE A 169 3.30 1.85 32.71
C PHE A 169 3.87 3.26 32.92
N ASP A 170 4.08 3.94 31.82
CA ASP A 170 4.56 5.34 31.80
C ASP A 170 3.37 6.29 31.53
N ILE A 171 2.82 6.89 32.61
CA ILE A 171 1.70 7.84 32.52
C ILE A 171 2.09 9.08 31.69
N TYR A 172 3.33 9.54 31.84
CA TYR A 172 3.84 10.70 31.10
C TYR A 172 4.08 10.35 29.62
N GLY A 173 4.55 9.15 29.34
CA GLY A 173 4.71 8.63 27.98
C GLY A 173 3.36 8.47 27.28
N ILE A 174 2.35 7.92 27.95
CA ILE A 174 0.97 7.81 27.43
C ILE A 174 0.41 9.21 27.11
N ALA A 175 0.54 10.17 28.03
CA ALA A 175 0.07 11.53 27.82
C ALA A 175 0.80 12.22 26.64
N ARG A 176 2.11 12.02 26.52
CA ARG A 176 2.95 12.53 25.42
C ARG A 176 2.57 11.90 24.10
N ALA A 177 2.41 10.56 24.04
CA ALA A 177 2.00 9.83 22.84
C ALA A 177 0.59 10.24 22.38
N THR A 178 -0.36 10.38 23.31
CA THR A 178 -1.71 10.85 23.03
C THR A 178 -1.68 12.28 22.46
N ARG A 179 -0.87 13.16 23.05
CA ARG A 179 -0.70 14.53 22.56
C ARG A 179 -0.15 14.53 21.12
N LYS A 180 0.91 13.77 20.84
CA LYS A 180 1.53 13.70 19.50
C LYS A 180 0.59 13.07 18.47
N THR A 181 -0.14 12.01 18.81
CA THR A 181 -1.11 11.38 17.93
C THR A 181 -2.29 12.32 17.61
N VAL A 182 -2.79 13.03 18.60
CA VAL A 182 -3.97 13.92 18.43
C VAL A 182 -3.61 15.25 17.77
N PHE A 183 -2.42 15.80 18.03
CA PHE A 183 -2.05 17.15 17.59
C PHE A 183 -1.05 17.19 16.42
N GLU A 184 -0.26 16.13 16.23
CA GLU A 184 0.79 16.10 15.20
C GLU A 184 0.54 15.03 14.12
N GLY A 185 -0.50 14.19 14.28
CA GLY A 185 -0.83 13.13 13.34
C GLY A 185 0.16 11.96 13.29
N ASN A 186 1.16 11.96 14.18
CA ASN A 186 2.18 10.92 14.27
C ASN A 186 1.78 9.87 15.29
N LEU A 187 1.50 8.65 14.83
CA LEU A 187 1.28 7.47 15.67
C LEU A 187 2.58 7.11 16.41
N GLN A 188 2.73 7.55 17.65
CA GLN A 188 3.80 7.09 18.53
C GLN A 188 3.25 6.03 19.50
N GLY A 189 3.94 4.87 19.56
CA GLY A 189 3.64 3.82 20.53
C GLY A 189 3.91 4.31 21.96
N GLY A 190 2.92 4.20 22.85
CA GLY A 190 3.03 4.53 24.26
C GLY A 190 3.02 3.29 25.17
N SER A 191 3.37 2.11 24.64
CA SER A 191 3.42 0.86 25.42
C SER A 191 4.84 0.61 25.92
N THR A 192 4.98 0.24 27.20
CA THR A 192 6.27 -0.05 27.83
C THR A 192 6.81 -1.43 27.43
N ILE A 193 8.10 -1.68 27.67
CA ILE A 193 8.74 -2.99 27.51
C ILE A 193 7.95 -4.08 28.26
N THR A 194 7.55 -3.81 29.51
CA THR A 194 6.77 -4.77 30.31
C THR A 194 5.39 -5.04 29.71
N GLN A 195 4.72 -4.01 29.18
CA GLN A 195 3.44 -4.19 28.47
C GLN A 195 3.59 -5.01 27.19
N GLN A 196 4.64 -4.78 26.42
CA GLN A 196 4.93 -5.56 25.23
C GLN A 196 5.28 -7.01 25.56
N LEU A 197 6.04 -7.25 26.62
CA LEU A 197 6.33 -8.59 27.12
C LEU A 197 5.05 -9.36 27.46
N VAL A 198 4.16 -8.79 28.29
CA VAL A 198 2.91 -9.48 28.69
C VAL A 198 1.94 -9.62 27.54
N LYS A 199 1.90 -8.65 26.63
CA LYS A 199 1.11 -8.71 25.38
C LYS A 199 1.55 -9.90 24.53
N SER A 200 2.84 -10.04 24.27
CA SER A 200 3.40 -11.12 23.45
C SER A 200 3.32 -12.48 24.13
N ALA A 201 3.34 -12.48 25.45
CA ALA A 201 3.34 -13.71 26.24
C ALA A 201 1.96 -14.26 26.57
N PHE A 202 0.97 -13.44 26.87
CA PHE A 202 -0.27 -13.87 27.53
C PHE A 202 -1.56 -13.43 26.85
N LEU A 203 -1.55 -12.46 25.95
CA LEU A 203 -2.77 -11.84 25.46
C LEU A 203 -3.03 -12.17 23.99
N SER A 204 -4.32 -12.25 23.64
CA SER A 204 -4.74 -12.37 22.24
C SER A 204 -4.43 -11.10 21.46
N PRO A 205 -4.25 -11.18 20.12
CA PRO A 205 -3.87 -10.05 19.29
C PRO A 205 -4.99 -9.01 19.08
N GLU A 206 -6.23 -9.32 19.51
CA GLU A 206 -7.37 -8.45 19.33
C GLU A 206 -7.16 -7.06 19.94
N ARG A 207 -7.45 -6.00 19.18
CA ARG A 207 -7.30 -4.62 19.63
C ARG A 207 -8.56 -4.13 20.35
N THR A 208 -8.77 -4.59 21.60
CA THR A 208 -9.92 -4.21 22.43
C THR A 208 -9.49 -3.42 23.67
N ILE A 209 -10.39 -2.60 24.23
CA ILE A 209 -10.16 -1.88 25.48
C ILE A 209 -9.97 -2.86 26.63
N SER A 210 -10.75 -3.95 26.66
CA SER A 210 -10.63 -5.01 27.66
C SER A 210 -9.22 -5.62 27.66
N ARG A 211 -8.66 -5.92 26.48
CA ARG A 211 -7.28 -6.40 26.36
C ARG A 211 -6.28 -5.37 26.90
N LYS A 212 -6.46 -4.08 26.64
CA LYS A 212 -5.54 -3.06 27.15
C LYS A 212 -5.57 -2.95 28.68
N ILE A 213 -6.73 -3.13 29.31
CA ILE A 213 -6.86 -3.20 30.77
C ILE A 213 -6.11 -4.43 31.31
N LYS A 214 -6.30 -5.59 30.70
CA LYS A 214 -5.59 -6.83 31.07
C LYS A 214 -4.07 -6.67 30.93
N GLU A 215 -3.61 -6.03 29.86
CA GLU A 215 -2.20 -5.73 29.61
C GLU A 215 -1.59 -4.86 30.71
N LEU A 216 -2.27 -3.77 31.08
CA LEU A 216 -1.83 -2.89 32.16
C LEU A 216 -1.75 -3.62 33.51
N TYR A 217 -2.78 -4.40 33.84
CA TYR A 217 -2.85 -5.17 35.10
C TYR A 217 -1.74 -6.24 35.16
N LEU A 218 -1.54 -7.00 34.08
CA LEU A 218 -0.46 -7.99 34.00
C LEU A 218 0.91 -7.35 34.05
N ALA A 219 1.12 -6.22 33.36
CA ALA A 219 2.38 -5.49 33.39
C ALA A 219 2.73 -5.06 34.83
N PHE A 220 1.74 -4.51 35.56
CA PHE A 220 1.93 -4.19 36.97
C PHE A 220 2.31 -5.41 37.83
N ARG A 221 1.61 -6.53 37.64
CA ARG A 221 1.92 -7.78 38.37
C ARG A 221 3.30 -8.36 38.05
N VAL A 222 3.75 -8.24 36.80
CA VAL A 222 5.09 -8.67 36.39
C VAL A 222 6.16 -7.79 37.06
N GLU A 223 5.97 -6.48 37.09
CA GLU A 223 6.88 -5.56 37.79
C GLU A 223 6.93 -5.76 39.31
N MET A 224 5.86 -6.27 39.89
CA MET A 224 5.87 -6.69 41.33
C MET A 224 6.54 -8.04 41.56
N ALA A 225 6.61 -8.88 40.55
CA ALA A 225 7.13 -10.24 40.67
C ALA A 225 8.61 -10.36 40.29
N PHE A 226 9.11 -9.47 39.42
CA PHE A 226 10.44 -9.55 38.84
C PHE A 226 11.19 -8.22 38.90
N PRO A 227 12.51 -8.22 39.11
CA PRO A 227 13.34 -7.03 38.97
C PRO A 227 13.44 -6.59 37.50
N LYS A 228 13.76 -5.32 37.26
CA LYS A 228 13.85 -4.71 35.92
C LYS A 228 14.77 -5.47 34.95
N ASP A 229 15.92 -5.86 35.39
CA ASP A 229 16.88 -6.60 34.55
C ASP A 229 16.33 -7.96 34.14
N ARG A 230 15.57 -8.64 35.01
CA ARG A 230 14.92 -9.90 34.66
C ARG A 230 13.78 -9.68 33.67
N ILE A 231 13.03 -8.58 33.77
CA ILE A 231 12.00 -8.21 32.80
C ILE A 231 12.64 -7.92 31.43
N LEU A 232 13.75 -7.17 31.40
CA LEU A 232 14.48 -6.89 30.17
C LEU A 232 15.06 -8.17 29.54
N GLU A 233 15.59 -9.06 30.35
CA GLU A 233 16.08 -10.37 29.91
C GLU A 233 14.96 -11.20 29.28
N MET A 234 13.81 -11.29 29.96
CA MET A 234 12.64 -12.00 29.42
C MET A 234 12.14 -11.35 28.13
N TYR A 235 12.13 -10.01 28.06
CA TYR A 235 11.73 -9.28 26.85
C TYR A 235 12.65 -9.62 25.68
N LEU A 236 13.98 -9.45 25.86
CA LEU A 236 14.98 -9.68 24.81
C LEU A 236 15.02 -11.14 24.34
N ASN A 237 14.62 -12.09 25.18
CA ASN A 237 14.49 -13.51 24.84
C ASN A 237 13.12 -13.91 24.29
N GLN A 238 12.09 -13.04 24.40
CA GLN A 238 10.71 -13.38 24.10
C GLN A 238 10.15 -12.72 22.86
N VAL A 239 10.59 -11.49 22.52
CA VAL A 239 9.98 -10.72 21.44
C VAL A 239 10.37 -11.24 20.06
N PRO A 240 9.47 -11.11 19.06
CA PRO A 240 9.79 -11.45 17.68
C PRO A 240 10.67 -10.38 17.04
N TYR A 241 11.70 -10.82 16.34
CA TYR A 241 12.57 -9.97 15.51
C TYR A 241 12.31 -10.13 14.00
N GLY A 242 11.35 -10.95 13.63
CA GLY A 242 11.00 -11.26 12.24
C GLY A 242 11.56 -12.59 11.74
N GLY A 243 10.93 -13.12 10.70
CA GLY A 243 11.24 -14.47 10.26
C GLY A 243 10.94 -15.49 11.34
N THR A 244 11.89 -16.39 11.56
CA THR A 244 11.87 -17.39 12.63
C THR A 244 12.55 -16.90 13.91
N ALA A 245 13.10 -15.69 13.90
CA ALA A 245 13.90 -15.16 15.01
C ALA A 245 13.01 -14.67 16.16
N TRP A 246 12.96 -15.44 17.23
CA TRP A 246 12.39 -15.08 18.51
C TRP A 246 13.48 -14.96 19.56
N GLY A 247 13.58 -13.77 20.13
CA GLY A 247 14.68 -13.42 21.01
C GLY A 247 15.93 -12.95 20.26
N ALA A 248 16.73 -12.16 20.97
CA ALA A 248 17.90 -11.47 20.44
C ALA A 248 18.98 -12.41 19.90
N ALA A 249 19.21 -13.54 20.57
CA ALA A 249 20.22 -14.51 20.13
C ALA A 249 19.82 -15.18 18.80
N ALA A 250 18.57 -15.60 18.65
CA ALA A 250 18.07 -16.14 17.40
C ALA A 250 18.11 -15.10 16.28
N ALA A 251 17.83 -13.82 16.59
CA ALA A 251 17.93 -12.73 15.62
C ALA A 251 19.37 -12.48 15.17
N ALA A 252 20.33 -12.45 16.09
CA ALA A 252 21.74 -12.29 15.76
C ALA A 252 22.23 -13.39 14.81
N GLU A 253 21.89 -14.64 15.11
CA GLU A 253 22.27 -15.78 14.27
C GLU A 253 21.53 -15.74 12.91
N GLN A 254 20.24 -15.44 12.90
CA GLN A 254 19.44 -15.41 11.64
C GLN A 254 19.86 -14.30 10.69
N TYR A 255 20.07 -13.08 11.21
CA TYR A 255 20.38 -11.92 10.38
C TYR A 255 21.85 -11.80 10.04
N PHE A 256 22.75 -12.15 10.99
CA PHE A 256 24.18 -11.89 10.85
C PHE A 256 25.07 -13.14 10.95
N GLY A 257 24.51 -14.30 11.33
CA GLY A 257 25.30 -15.52 11.55
C GLY A 257 26.30 -15.40 12.70
N LYS A 258 25.97 -14.62 13.75
CA LYS A 258 26.85 -14.30 14.88
C LYS A 258 26.19 -14.61 16.21
N ASP A 259 27.00 -14.87 17.21
CA ASP A 259 26.55 -14.83 18.60
C ASP A 259 26.05 -13.42 18.96
N VAL A 260 25.04 -13.35 19.82
CA VAL A 260 24.45 -12.05 20.23
C VAL A 260 25.45 -11.14 20.92
N LYS A 261 26.44 -11.69 21.63
CA LYS A 261 27.52 -10.94 22.30
C LYS A 261 28.45 -10.21 21.32
N ASP A 262 28.54 -10.68 20.06
CA ASP A 262 29.46 -10.17 19.02
C ASP A 262 28.78 -9.15 18.07
N LEU A 263 27.59 -8.67 18.42
CA LEU A 263 26.88 -7.65 17.65
C LEU A 263 27.58 -6.29 17.73
N THR A 264 27.77 -5.64 16.57
CA THR A 264 28.21 -4.24 16.49
C THR A 264 27.10 -3.30 16.96
N LEU A 265 27.42 -2.02 17.19
CA LEU A 265 26.44 -0.98 17.50
C LEU A 265 25.40 -0.87 16.38
N ALA A 266 25.84 -0.90 15.12
CA ALA A 266 24.98 -0.82 13.94
C ALA A 266 24.00 -2.01 13.86
N GLN A 267 24.49 -3.23 14.13
CA GLN A 267 23.69 -4.46 14.17
C GLN A 267 22.70 -4.44 15.34
N SER A 268 23.15 -4.01 16.52
CA SER A 268 22.32 -3.85 17.72
C SER A 268 21.18 -2.84 17.50
N ALA A 269 21.47 -1.71 16.88
CA ALA A 269 20.48 -0.68 16.56
C ALA A 269 19.46 -1.17 15.51
N LEU A 270 19.90 -1.95 14.52
CA LEU A 270 18.99 -2.57 13.57
C LEU A 270 18.05 -3.52 14.30
N LEU A 271 18.58 -4.48 15.06
CA LEU A 271 17.76 -5.46 15.78
C LEU A 271 16.78 -4.79 16.74
N ALA A 272 17.22 -3.81 17.54
CA ALA A 272 16.35 -3.09 18.47
C ALA A 272 15.16 -2.40 17.76
N GLY A 273 15.30 -2.06 16.50
CA GLY A 273 14.24 -1.46 15.70
C GLY A 273 13.15 -2.41 15.21
N LEU A 274 13.45 -3.71 15.15
CA LEU A 274 12.56 -4.71 14.53
C LEU A 274 11.28 -5.04 15.33
N PRO A 275 11.31 -5.17 16.69
CA PRO A 275 10.16 -5.65 17.46
C PRO A 275 8.88 -4.83 17.32
N ALA A 276 8.97 -3.56 16.99
CA ALA A 276 7.82 -2.66 16.78
C ALA A 276 6.92 -3.15 15.65
N ALA A 277 7.50 -3.63 14.55
CA ALA A 277 6.81 -4.24 13.41
C ALA A 277 7.80 -5.13 12.63
N PRO A 278 8.07 -6.36 13.09
CA PRO A 278 9.17 -7.18 12.61
C PRO A 278 9.12 -7.49 11.11
N THR A 279 7.93 -7.74 10.57
CA THR A 279 7.75 -7.99 9.13
C THR A 279 7.96 -6.70 8.31
N TYR A 280 7.46 -5.56 8.81
CA TYR A 280 7.55 -4.27 8.12
C TYR A 280 8.96 -3.69 8.08
N TYR A 281 9.72 -3.85 9.18
CA TYR A 281 11.09 -3.37 9.32
C TYR A 281 12.16 -4.44 9.02
N SER A 282 11.76 -5.65 8.59
CA SER A 282 12.73 -6.70 8.25
C SER A 282 13.64 -6.24 7.09
N PRO A 283 14.98 -6.42 7.18
CA PRO A 283 15.87 -6.18 6.06
C PRO A 283 15.62 -7.15 4.89
N PHE A 284 14.92 -8.27 5.13
CA PHE A 284 14.44 -9.23 4.14
C PHE A 284 12.95 -9.01 3.81
N GLY A 285 12.37 -7.88 4.21
CA GLY A 285 11.00 -7.50 3.92
C GLY A 285 10.85 -6.90 2.52
N GLN A 286 9.64 -6.41 2.24
CA GLN A 286 9.28 -5.83 0.94
C GLN A 286 10.11 -4.59 0.55
N ASP A 287 10.69 -3.90 1.53
CA ASP A 287 11.49 -2.70 1.33
C ASP A 287 12.60 -2.62 2.39
N SER A 288 13.81 -3.01 2.02
CA SER A 288 14.99 -3.02 2.91
C SER A 288 15.35 -1.63 3.43
N LYS A 289 14.98 -0.56 2.72
CA LYS A 289 15.24 0.83 3.15
C LYS A 289 14.57 1.16 4.47
N ARG A 290 13.40 0.58 4.73
CA ARG A 290 12.68 0.76 6.02
C ARG A 290 13.50 0.28 7.22
N ALA A 291 14.22 -0.83 7.07
CA ALA A 291 15.11 -1.34 8.10
C ALA A 291 16.23 -0.33 8.42
N LYS A 292 16.85 0.23 7.38
CA LYS A 292 17.93 1.23 7.52
C LYS A 292 17.42 2.54 8.12
N GLU A 293 16.24 3.01 7.72
CA GLU A 293 15.61 4.19 8.30
C GLU A 293 15.25 3.98 9.78
N ARG A 294 14.75 2.79 10.11
CA ARG A 294 14.45 2.42 11.50
C ARG A 294 15.71 2.34 12.34
N GLN A 295 16.80 1.75 11.82
CA GLN A 295 18.13 1.75 12.46
C GLN A 295 18.59 3.18 12.78
N LYS A 296 18.53 4.10 11.82
CA LYS A 296 18.88 5.51 12.01
C LYS A 296 18.02 6.17 13.09
N GLN A 297 16.74 5.82 13.16
CA GLN A 297 15.84 6.33 14.21
C GLN A 297 16.27 5.82 15.60
N VAL A 298 16.67 4.54 15.72
CA VAL A 298 17.19 3.97 16.96
C VAL A 298 18.46 4.70 17.39
N LEU A 299 19.44 4.82 16.50
CA LEU A 299 20.71 5.51 16.79
C LEU A 299 20.50 6.96 17.23
N ARG A 300 19.61 7.69 16.56
CA ARG A 300 19.21 9.04 16.99
C ARG A 300 18.64 9.06 18.41
N ARG A 301 17.77 8.10 18.75
CA ARG A 301 17.22 7.99 20.11
C ARG A 301 18.30 7.70 21.15
N MET A 302 19.27 6.84 20.83
CA MET A 302 20.40 6.56 21.72
C MET A 302 21.23 7.80 22.00
N VAL A 303 21.41 8.68 21.01
CA VAL A 303 22.09 9.98 21.19
C VAL A 303 21.22 10.92 22.06
N GLU A 304 19.92 11.03 21.76
CA GLU A 304 18.98 11.88 22.53
C GLU A 304 18.89 11.48 24.01
N ASP A 305 19.04 10.19 24.32
CA ASP A 305 18.99 9.64 25.67
C ASP A 305 20.39 9.52 26.33
N GLY A 306 21.45 9.94 25.62
CA GLY A 306 22.81 10.01 26.16
C GLY A 306 23.55 8.67 26.28
N TYR A 307 23.14 7.66 25.56
CA TYR A 307 23.79 6.35 25.55
C TYR A 307 25.04 6.28 24.66
N ILE A 308 25.06 7.06 23.57
CA ILE A 308 26.16 7.12 22.61
C ILE A 308 26.37 8.57 22.16
N LEU A 309 27.61 8.85 21.65
CA LEU A 309 27.91 10.11 21.01
C LEU A 309 27.35 10.20 19.60
N LYS A 310 27.20 11.41 19.08
CA LYS A 310 26.69 11.62 17.71
C LYS A 310 27.63 11.01 16.67
N GLU A 311 28.92 11.11 16.85
CA GLU A 311 29.93 10.55 15.97
C GLU A 311 29.86 9.02 15.90
N GLU A 312 29.57 8.36 17.03
CA GLU A 312 29.35 6.91 17.07
C GLU A 312 28.05 6.51 16.33
N ALA A 313 27.01 7.31 16.48
CA ALA A 313 25.74 7.09 15.75
C ALA A 313 25.91 7.27 14.24
N ASP A 314 26.64 8.31 13.81
CA ASP A 314 26.90 8.59 12.40
C ASP A 314 27.78 7.48 11.77
N ALA A 315 28.80 7.00 12.49
CA ALA A 315 29.63 5.87 12.07
C ALA A 315 28.81 4.58 11.93
N ALA A 316 28.00 4.25 12.93
CA ALA A 316 27.12 3.07 12.88
C ALA A 316 26.05 3.18 11.80
N ALA A 317 25.52 4.37 11.53
CA ALA A 317 24.57 4.59 10.44
C ALA A 317 25.23 4.44 9.05
N GLY A 318 26.52 4.71 8.94
CA GLY A 318 27.32 4.52 7.72
C GLY A 318 27.81 3.08 7.50
N GLU A 319 27.78 2.23 8.53
CA GLU A 319 28.23 0.84 8.44
C GLU A 319 27.38 0.06 7.44
N GLU A 320 28.03 -0.61 6.49
CA GLU A 320 27.38 -1.53 5.55
C GLU A 320 27.15 -2.88 6.24
N LEU A 321 25.88 -3.23 6.42
CA LEU A 321 25.50 -4.47 7.12
C LEU A 321 25.51 -5.65 6.16
N SER A 322 26.38 -6.62 6.42
CA SER A 322 26.37 -7.91 5.75
C SER A 322 25.34 -8.84 6.40
N PHE A 323 24.36 -9.30 5.63
CA PHE A 323 23.35 -10.25 6.10
C PHE A 323 23.70 -11.68 5.68
N LYS A 324 23.41 -12.64 6.57
CA LYS A 324 23.52 -14.06 6.26
C LYS A 324 22.45 -14.43 5.23
N PRO A 325 22.81 -15.03 4.08
CA PRO A 325 21.80 -15.55 3.15
C PRO A 325 20.91 -16.59 3.87
N SER A 326 19.62 -16.34 3.91
CA SER A 326 18.69 -17.34 4.44
C SER A 326 18.53 -18.43 3.39
N ALA A 327 19.20 -19.55 3.58
CA ALA A 327 18.95 -20.77 2.84
C ALA A 327 17.63 -21.40 3.34
N THR A 328 16.51 -20.76 3.03
CA THR A 328 15.19 -21.28 3.33
C THR A 328 14.56 -21.77 2.03
N ASP A 329 14.01 -22.98 2.05
CA ASP A 329 13.15 -23.52 0.99
C ASP A 329 11.82 -22.73 0.90
N ILE A 330 11.94 -21.43 0.64
CA ILE A 330 10.79 -20.58 0.42
C ILE A 330 10.47 -20.54 -1.07
N LYS A 331 9.34 -21.11 -1.44
CA LYS A 331 8.79 -20.97 -2.78
C LYS A 331 8.08 -19.64 -2.92
N ALA A 332 8.16 -18.98 -4.06
CA ALA A 332 7.52 -17.68 -4.30
C ALA A 332 7.78 -16.61 -3.21
N PRO A 333 9.05 -16.27 -2.88
CA PRO A 333 9.37 -15.52 -1.67
C PRO A 333 8.70 -14.14 -1.61
N HIS A 334 8.60 -13.38 -2.71
CA HIS A 334 7.92 -12.08 -2.73
C HIS A 334 6.43 -12.20 -2.38
N PHE A 335 5.76 -13.23 -2.92
CA PHE A 335 4.36 -13.48 -2.64
C PHE A 335 4.15 -13.92 -1.19
N VAL A 336 4.99 -14.82 -0.69
CA VAL A 336 4.95 -15.28 0.71
C VAL A 336 5.13 -14.11 1.67
N MET A 337 6.08 -13.19 1.40
CA MET A 337 6.27 -11.99 2.23
C MET A 337 5.07 -11.05 2.14
N TYR A 338 4.45 -10.91 0.98
CA TYR A 338 3.20 -10.16 0.82
C TYR A 338 2.05 -10.75 1.64
N VAL A 339 1.88 -12.08 1.61
CA VAL A 339 0.89 -12.79 2.44
C VAL A 339 1.19 -12.62 3.93
N ARG A 340 2.44 -12.71 4.35
CA ARG A 340 2.83 -12.48 5.75
C ARG A 340 2.46 -11.09 6.25
N GLU A 341 2.73 -10.06 5.43
CA GLU A 341 2.34 -8.67 5.77
C GLU A 341 0.81 -8.55 5.89
N TYR A 342 0.05 -9.13 4.97
CA TYR A 342 -1.42 -9.20 5.05
C TYR A 342 -1.90 -9.83 6.36
N LEU A 343 -1.30 -10.98 6.75
CA LEU A 343 -1.64 -11.65 8.00
C LEU A 343 -1.29 -10.81 9.23
N ALA A 344 -0.12 -10.15 9.20
CA ALA A 344 0.34 -9.29 10.29
C ALA A 344 -0.54 -8.04 10.47
N GLU A 345 -0.94 -7.41 9.37
CA GLU A 345 -1.85 -6.26 9.40
C GLU A 345 -3.24 -6.63 9.94
N LYS A 346 -3.75 -7.78 9.53
CA LYS A 346 -5.13 -8.20 9.84
C LYS A 346 -5.28 -8.86 11.20
N TYR A 347 -4.37 -9.75 11.56
CA TYR A 347 -4.43 -10.59 12.76
C TYR A 347 -3.38 -10.22 13.82
N GLY A 348 -2.42 -9.37 13.47
CA GLY A 348 -1.28 -9.01 14.30
C GLY A 348 -0.12 -10.00 14.17
N GLU A 349 1.11 -9.49 14.39
CA GLU A 349 2.37 -10.22 14.20
C GLU A 349 2.43 -11.56 14.97
N ALA A 350 1.92 -11.57 16.22
CA ALA A 350 1.96 -12.76 17.06
C ALA A 350 1.11 -13.91 16.48
N VAL A 351 -0.04 -13.62 15.90
CA VAL A 351 -0.90 -14.63 15.25
C VAL A 351 -0.35 -15.02 13.88
N ALA A 352 0.13 -14.07 13.12
CA ALA A 352 0.76 -14.35 11.82
C ALA A 352 1.95 -15.30 11.96
N ALA A 353 2.75 -15.14 13.03
CA ALA A 353 3.95 -15.94 13.24
C ALA A 353 3.71 -17.24 14.06
N GLN A 354 2.75 -17.25 14.99
CA GLN A 354 2.61 -18.30 16.01
C GLN A 354 1.19 -18.86 16.17
N GLY A 355 0.24 -18.31 15.41
CA GLY A 355 -1.17 -18.70 15.54
C GLY A 355 -1.48 -20.09 14.99
N GLY A 356 -0.51 -20.80 14.42
CA GLY A 356 -0.74 -22.10 13.79
C GLY A 356 -1.74 -22.01 12.64
N LEU A 357 -1.73 -20.89 11.90
CA LEU A 357 -2.66 -20.69 10.80
C LEU A 357 -2.34 -21.62 9.63
N LYS A 358 -3.39 -22.17 9.03
CA LYS A 358 -3.32 -22.79 7.71
C LYS A 358 -3.85 -21.80 6.70
N VAL A 359 -2.98 -21.29 5.85
CA VAL A 359 -3.29 -20.27 4.85
C VAL A 359 -3.24 -20.88 3.46
N THR A 360 -4.39 -21.04 2.82
CA THR A 360 -4.48 -21.41 1.40
C THR A 360 -4.58 -20.12 0.60
N THR A 361 -3.61 -19.93 -0.27
CA THR A 361 -3.49 -18.71 -1.08
C THR A 361 -4.09 -18.87 -2.46
N THR A 362 -4.14 -17.76 -3.21
CA THR A 362 -4.57 -17.75 -4.61
C THR A 362 -3.46 -18.11 -5.58
N LEU A 363 -2.20 -18.22 -5.11
CA LEU A 363 -1.05 -18.51 -5.95
C LEU A 363 -1.22 -19.83 -6.69
N ASP A 364 -0.82 -19.85 -7.94
CA ASP A 364 -0.66 -21.04 -8.77
C ASP A 364 0.85 -21.23 -8.93
N LEU A 365 1.39 -22.28 -8.29
CA LEU A 365 2.84 -22.46 -8.19
C LEU A 365 3.49 -22.70 -9.57
N ASP A 366 2.81 -23.38 -10.46
CA ASP A 366 3.33 -23.64 -11.81
C ASP A 366 3.47 -22.34 -12.62
N ILE A 367 2.45 -21.47 -12.56
CA ILE A 367 2.48 -20.15 -13.20
C ILE A 367 3.56 -19.27 -12.54
N GLN A 368 3.70 -19.34 -11.23
CA GLN A 368 4.70 -18.58 -10.49
C GLN A 368 6.13 -18.98 -10.87
N GLU A 369 6.44 -20.26 -10.89
CA GLU A 369 7.78 -20.77 -11.21
C GLU A 369 8.14 -20.48 -12.68
N SER A 370 7.19 -20.67 -13.60
CA SER A 370 7.35 -20.29 -15.00
C SER A 370 7.62 -18.79 -15.14
N ALA A 371 6.79 -17.93 -14.53
CA ALA A 371 6.96 -16.49 -14.60
C ALA A 371 8.32 -16.05 -14.00
N GLN A 372 8.72 -16.62 -12.86
CA GLN A 372 9.99 -16.31 -12.22
C GLN A 372 11.18 -16.69 -13.10
N LYS A 373 11.14 -17.86 -13.71
CA LYS A 373 12.15 -18.31 -14.67
C LYS A 373 12.21 -17.39 -15.89
N ILE A 374 11.07 -17.05 -16.49
CA ILE A 374 11.00 -16.15 -17.65
C ILE A 374 11.59 -14.78 -17.32
N VAL A 375 11.22 -14.20 -16.18
CA VAL A 375 11.78 -12.91 -15.72
C VAL A 375 13.29 -13.01 -15.58
N LYS A 376 13.78 -14.01 -14.86
CA LYS A 376 15.22 -14.21 -14.63
C LYS A 376 15.99 -14.35 -15.94
N ASP A 377 15.56 -15.25 -16.81
CA ASP A 377 16.26 -15.59 -18.07
C ASP A 377 16.31 -14.38 -19.02
N ASN A 378 15.26 -13.55 -19.06
CA ASN A 378 15.23 -12.36 -19.90
C ASN A 378 16.07 -11.21 -19.29
N ILE A 379 15.99 -10.98 -17.98
CA ILE A 379 16.80 -9.93 -17.33
C ILE A 379 18.29 -10.25 -17.43
N ASP A 380 18.68 -11.51 -17.29
CA ASP A 380 20.09 -11.90 -17.45
C ASP A 380 20.64 -11.60 -18.85
N LYS A 381 19.82 -11.66 -19.90
CA LYS A 381 20.19 -11.23 -21.28
C LYS A 381 20.31 -9.71 -21.39
N LEU A 382 19.60 -8.94 -20.54
CA LEU A 382 19.57 -7.48 -20.58
C LEU A 382 20.67 -6.81 -19.74
N LYS A 383 21.49 -7.56 -19.00
CA LYS A 383 22.57 -7.02 -18.15
C LYS A 383 23.53 -6.07 -18.88
N VAL A 384 23.90 -6.40 -20.13
CA VAL A 384 24.76 -5.57 -20.96
C VAL A 384 24.19 -4.17 -21.25
N HIS A 385 22.93 -3.98 -20.95
CA HIS A 385 22.16 -2.77 -21.21
C HIS A 385 21.85 -1.96 -19.95
N ARG A 386 22.57 -2.20 -18.86
CA ARG A 386 22.36 -1.56 -17.55
C ARG A 386 20.94 -1.82 -17.02
N VAL A 387 20.45 -3.04 -17.21
CA VAL A 387 19.20 -3.51 -16.63
C VAL A 387 19.56 -4.54 -15.57
N SER A 388 19.19 -4.28 -14.34
CA SER A 388 19.48 -5.16 -13.21
C SER A 388 18.29 -6.01 -12.78
N ASN A 389 17.06 -5.56 -13.06
CA ASN A 389 15.88 -6.19 -12.49
C ASN A 389 14.65 -6.20 -13.40
N GLY A 390 13.72 -7.11 -13.09
CA GLY A 390 12.41 -7.24 -13.71
C GLY A 390 11.40 -7.85 -12.75
N SER A 391 10.13 -7.60 -13.03
CA SER A 391 9.01 -7.99 -12.17
C SER A 391 7.81 -8.41 -13.03
N ALA A 392 6.97 -9.30 -12.49
CA ALA A 392 5.74 -9.75 -13.15
C ALA A 392 4.62 -9.99 -12.15
N LEU A 393 3.39 -9.70 -12.56
CA LEU A 393 2.16 -9.97 -11.81
C LEU A 393 1.15 -10.62 -12.74
N VAL A 394 0.59 -11.76 -12.32
CA VAL A 394 -0.49 -12.45 -13.02
C VAL A 394 -1.70 -12.49 -12.12
N THR A 395 -2.86 -12.03 -12.60
CA THR A 395 -4.11 -12.06 -11.83
C THR A 395 -5.30 -12.52 -12.67
N LYS A 396 -6.39 -12.91 -12.00
CA LYS A 396 -7.70 -13.13 -12.61
C LYS A 396 -8.55 -11.86 -12.41
N PRO A 397 -8.84 -11.06 -13.45
CA PRO A 397 -9.61 -9.83 -13.31
C PRO A 397 -10.97 -10.02 -12.63
N LYS A 398 -11.69 -11.11 -12.94
CA LYS A 398 -13.04 -11.38 -12.42
C LYS A 398 -13.11 -11.63 -10.93
N THR A 399 -12.05 -12.17 -10.34
CA THR A 399 -12.03 -12.59 -8.93
C THR A 399 -11.00 -11.81 -8.10
N GLY A 400 -10.03 -11.16 -8.76
CA GLY A 400 -8.92 -10.48 -8.11
C GLY A 400 -7.81 -11.43 -7.62
N GLU A 401 -7.93 -12.74 -7.85
CA GLU A 401 -6.93 -13.73 -7.44
C GLU A 401 -5.56 -13.41 -8.04
N ILE A 402 -4.53 -13.37 -7.21
CA ILE A 402 -3.13 -13.26 -7.62
C ILE A 402 -2.62 -14.68 -7.91
N LEU A 403 -2.34 -14.97 -9.17
CA LEU A 403 -1.84 -16.29 -9.60
C LEU A 403 -0.32 -16.38 -9.54
N ALA A 404 0.39 -15.27 -9.83
CA ALA A 404 1.83 -15.17 -9.70
C ALA A 404 2.23 -13.76 -9.32
N MET A 405 3.27 -13.63 -8.47
CA MET A 405 3.85 -12.37 -8.03
C MET A 405 5.38 -12.51 -7.98
N VAL A 406 6.03 -12.02 -9.01
CA VAL A 406 7.49 -11.98 -9.13
C VAL A 406 7.94 -10.55 -8.88
N GLY A 407 8.40 -10.26 -7.66
CA GLY A 407 8.76 -8.90 -7.27
C GLY A 407 10.10 -8.44 -7.82
N SER A 408 11.04 -9.36 -7.98
CA SER A 408 12.38 -9.14 -8.55
C SER A 408 12.87 -10.42 -9.20
N LYS A 409 13.86 -10.34 -10.08
CA LYS A 409 14.42 -11.53 -10.78
C LYS A 409 14.98 -12.58 -9.83
N ASP A 410 15.50 -12.15 -8.68
CA ASP A 410 16.03 -13.03 -7.63
C ASP A 410 15.88 -12.33 -6.27
N PHE A 411 15.08 -12.92 -5.39
CA PHE A 411 14.80 -12.39 -4.05
C PHE A 411 16.05 -12.31 -3.18
N PHE A 412 17.00 -13.22 -3.35
CA PHE A 412 18.17 -13.34 -2.50
C PHE A 412 19.39 -12.56 -3.03
N ASP A 413 19.30 -11.97 -4.20
CA ASP A 413 20.38 -11.16 -4.78
C ASP A 413 20.41 -9.76 -4.14
N THR A 414 21.27 -9.60 -3.12
CA THR A 414 21.44 -8.32 -2.41
C THR A 414 22.10 -7.24 -3.26
N SER A 415 22.81 -7.61 -4.33
CA SER A 415 23.48 -6.63 -5.22
C SER A 415 22.52 -5.77 -6.04
N ILE A 416 21.24 -6.19 -6.12
CA ILE A 416 20.19 -5.51 -6.85
C ILE A 416 19.00 -5.14 -5.95
N ASP A 417 19.15 -5.19 -4.62
CA ASP A 417 18.03 -5.09 -3.69
C ASP A 417 16.91 -6.09 -4.02
N GLY A 418 17.27 -7.36 -4.29
CA GLY A 418 16.37 -8.38 -4.82
C GLY A 418 15.13 -8.68 -3.97
N ASN A 419 15.17 -8.37 -2.68
CA ASN A 419 14.04 -8.47 -1.76
C ASN A 419 12.95 -7.41 -1.99
N VAL A 420 13.25 -6.34 -2.75
CA VAL A 420 12.24 -5.33 -3.12
C VAL A 420 11.17 -5.96 -4.01
N ASN A 421 9.92 -5.91 -3.56
CA ASN A 421 8.77 -6.35 -4.34
C ASN A 421 8.23 -5.22 -5.22
N VAL A 422 8.67 -5.16 -6.47
CA VAL A 422 8.27 -4.11 -7.42
C VAL A 422 6.77 -4.16 -7.72
N THR A 423 6.09 -5.30 -7.53
CA THR A 423 4.64 -5.37 -7.79
C THR A 423 3.80 -4.47 -6.88
N ILE A 424 4.34 -4.11 -5.72
CA ILE A 424 3.71 -3.22 -4.73
C ILE A 424 4.50 -1.93 -4.48
N ALA A 425 5.70 -1.82 -5.05
CA ALA A 425 6.48 -0.59 -5.00
C ALA A 425 5.91 0.46 -5.96
N SER A 426 5.99 1.73 -5.56
CA SER A 426 5.59 2.86 -6.40
C SER A 426 6.59 3.05 -7.53
N ARG A 427 6.12 2.99 -8.79
CA ARG A 427 6.91 3.18 -10.02
C ARG A 427 6.13 4.02 -11.01
N GLN A 428 6.84 4.79 -11.83
CA GLN A 428 6.20 5.57 -12.88
C GLN A 428 5.70 4.67 -14.01
N PRO A 429 4.41 4.71 -14.37
CA PRO A 429 3.82 3.82 -15.37
C PRO A 429 4.17 4.18 -16.80
N GLY A 430 4.71 5.37 -17.05
CA GLY A 430 4.87 5.89 -18.40
C GLY A 430 3.54 5.90 -19.15
N SER A 431 3.60 5.63 -20.44
CA SER A 431 2.40 5.59 -21.29
C SER A 431 1.38 4.47 -20.97
N SER A 432 1.68 3.55 -20.03
CA SER A 432 0.70 2.52 -19.66
C SER A 432 -0.51 3.08 -18.91
N ILE A 433 -0.44 4.31 -18.38
CA ILE A 433 -1.57 5.00 -17.74
C ILE A 433 -2.57 5.61 -18.74
N LYS A 434 -2.21 5.78 -20.01
CA LYS A 434 -3.05 6.43 -21.04
C LYS A 434 -4.47 5.85 -21.16
N PRO A 435 -4.68 4.53 -21.09
CA PRO A 435 -6.04 3.97 -21.16
C PRO A 435 -7.00 4.56 -20.13
N VAL A 436 -6.53 4.91 -18.91
CA VAL A 436 -7.35 5.56 -17.89
C VAL A 436 -7.81 6.95 -18.34
N ASN A 437 -6.90 7.74 -18.92
CA ASN A 437 -7.23 9.07 -19.48
C ASN A 437 -8.25 8.99 -20.62
N TYR A 438 -8.01 8.09 -21.59
CA TYR A 438 -8.93 7.90 -22.71
C TYR A 438 -10.29 7.33 -22.27
N ALA A 439 -10.30 6.40 -21.31
CA ALA A 439 -11.54 5.90 -20.72
C ALA A 439 -12.34 7.01 -20.06
N THR A 440 -11.68 7.92 -19.33
CA THR A 440 -12.34 9.09 -18.73
C THR A 440 -13.03 9.95 -19.78
N ALA A 441 -12.36 10.23 -20.91
CA ALA A 441 -12.92 11.05 -21.98
C ALA A 441 -14.08 10.34 -22.74
N LEU A 442 -13.94 9.04 -22.99
CA LEU A 442 -14.99 8.22 -23.61
C LEU A 442 -16.23 8.10 -22.72
N GLU A 443 -16.03 7.87 -21.41
CA GLU A 443 -17.13 7.77 -20.43
C GLU A 443 -17.92 9.08 -20.33
N ARG A 444 -17.22 10.20 -20.35
CA ARG A 444 -17.80 11.55 -20.39
C ARG A 444 -18.34 11.96 -21.76
N ARG A 445 -18.21 11.10 -22.77
CA ARG A 445 -18.61 11.35 -24.15
C ARG A 445 -17.98 12.60 -24.78
N LEU A 446 -16.78 12.95 -24.35
CA LEU A 446 -16.03 14.07 -24.92
C LEU A 446 -15.36 13.70 -26.23
N ILE A 447 -15.08 12.42 -26.43
CA ILE A 447 -14.47 11.86 -27.63
C ILE A 447 -15.14 10.52 -27.98
N THR A 448 -14.94 10.10 -29.23
CA THR A 448 -15.25 8.76 -29.73
C THR A 448 -13.98 8.11 -30.27
N PRO A 449 -13.96 6.80 -30.55
CA PRO A 449 -12.81 6.15 -31.20
C PRO A 449 -12.45 6.75 -32.58
N ALA A 450 -13.41 7.38 -33.26
CA ALA A 450 -13.24 8.04 -34.55
C ALA A 450 -12.86 9.53 -34.45
N THR A 451 -12.94 10.13 -33.26
CA THR A 451 -12.60 11.56 -33.09
C THR A 451 -11.16 11.82 -33.52
N ILE A 452 -10.98 12.83 -34.38
CA ILE A 452 -9.65 13.26 -34.83
C ILE A 452 -9.02 14.20 -33.81
N ILE A 453 -7.80 13.91 -33.44
CA ILE A 453 -6.94 14.76 -32.62
C ILE A 453 -5.71 15.14 -33.47
N MET A 454 -5.41 16.43 -33.54
CA MET A 454 -4.25 16.91 -34.27
C MET A 454 -2.96 16.63 -33.50
N ASP A 455 -2.14 15.75 -34.00
CA ASP A 455 -0.80 15.43 -33.48
C ASP A 455 0.23 16.37 -34.14
N VAL A 456 0.29 17.60 -33.66
CA VAL A 456 1.13 18.68 -34.16
C VAL A 456 1.86 19.38 -33.01
N PRO A 457 2.96 20.11 -33.26
CA PRO A 457 3.64 20.88 -32.21
C PRO A 457 2.62 21.72 -31.42
N THR A 458 2.56 21.46 -30.11
CA THR A 458 1.57 22.10 -29.25
C THR A 458 2.25 22.55 -27.95
N THR A 459 1.98 23.80 -27.58
CA THR A 459 2.43 24.38 -26.32
C THR A 459 1.24 24.57 -25.40
N PHE A 460 1.30 24.00 -24.19
CA PHE A 460 0.30 24.19 -23.16
C PHE A 460 0.80 25.25 -22.17
N SER A 461 0.00 26.32 -22.03
CA SER A 461 0.22 27.38 -21.05
C SER A 461 -0.68 27.16 -19.86
N GLY A 462 -0.25 27.52 -18.64
CA GLY A 462 -1.03 27.35 -17.41
C GLY A 462 -0.21 26.87 -16.22
N GLY A 463 1.05 26.56 -16.43
CA GLY A 463 2.04 26.29 -15.38
C GLY A 463 3.14 27.35 -15.35
N PRO A 464 4.07 27.29 -14.39
CA PRO A 464 5.21 28.21 -14.29
C PRO A 464 6.13 28.14 -15.50
N VAL A 465 6.15 27.02 -16.22
CA VAL A 465 6.90 26.83 -17.49
C VAL A 465 5.95 26.25 -18.53
N PRO A 466 5.97 26.76 -19.78
CA PRO A 466 5.18 26.21 -20.88
C PRO A 466 5.53 24.75 -21.14
N TYR A 467 4.52 23.87 -21.16
CA TYR A 467 4.70 22.44 -21.39
C TYR A 467 4.60 22.12 -22.88
N ARG A 468 5.64 21.47 -23.42
CA ARG A 468 5.75 21.10 -24.83
C ARG A 468 6.04 19.61 -24.97
N PRO A 469 5.01 18.75 -24.98
CA PRO A 469 5.21 17.32 -25.16
C PRO A 469 5.70 16.99 -26.57
N VAL A 470 6.53 15.95 -26.67
CA VAL A 470 6.99 15.38 -27.94
C VAL A 470 6.60 13.90 -28.01
N ASN A 471 6.40 13.36 -29.20
CA ASN A 471 6.21 11.93 -29.37
C ASN A 471 7.52 11.17 -29.17
N TYR A 472 7.41 9.87 -28.87
CA TYR A 472 8.59 9.03 -28.59
C TYR A 472 9.57 8.94 -29.78
N ASP A 473 9.05 8.97 -31.00
CA ASP A 473 9.82 8.95 -32.26
C ASP A 473 10.29 10.34 -32.73
N GLY A 474 9.95 11.38 -31.94
CA GLY A 474 10.28 12.77 -32.27
C GLY A 474 9.49 13.36 -33.45
N ARG A 475 8.48 12.67 -33.99
CA ARG A 475 7.70 13.07 -35.14
C ARG A 475 6.29 13.53 -34.77
N PHE A 476 5.66 14.24 -35.69
CA PHE A 476 4.25 14.65 -35.61
C PHE A 476 3.48 13.97 -36.75
N HIS A 477 2.30 13.43 -36.43
CA HIS A 477 1.54 12.57 -37.35
C HIS A 477 0.30 13.24 -37.93
N GLY A 478 0.10 14.54 -37.63
CA GLY A 478 -1.03 15.31 -38.17
C GLY A 478 -2.37 14.87 -37.60
N PRO A 479 -3.44 14.77 -38.41
CA PRO A 479 -4.75 14.33 -37.96
C PRO A 479 -4.75 12.83 -37.66
N VAL A 480 -5.00 12.43 -36.38
CA VAL A 480 -5.00 11.07 -35.94
C VAL A 480 -6.31 10.77 -35.21
N GLN A 481 -7.00 9.69 -35.59
CA GLN A 481 -8.19 9.23 -34.86
C GLN A 481 -7.79 8.63 -33.52
N VAL A 482 -8.66 8.77 -32.50
CA VAL A 482 -8.43 8.30 -31.12
C VAL A 482 -7.99 6.84 -31.06
N ARG A 483 -8.60 5.95 -31.89
CA ARG A 483 -8.17 4.53 -31.96
C ARG A 483 -6.69 4.40 -32.26
N PHE A 484 -6.19 5.10 -33.26
CA PHE A 484 -4.78 5.05 -33.66
C PHE A 484 -3.88 5.84 -32.69
N ALA A 485 -4.37 6.94 -32.13
CA ALA A 485 -3.64 7.72 -31.14
C ALA A 485 -3.33 6.89 -29.87
N LEU A 486 -4.33 6.17 -29.35
CA LEU A 486 -4.15 5.29 -28.20
C LEU A 486 -3.37 4.02 -28.56
N GLY A 487 -3.68 3.39 -29.70
CA GLY A 487 -3.00 2.18 -30.17
C GLY A 487 -1.51 2.38 -30.38
N ASN A 488 -1.12 3.44 -31.09
CA ASN A 488 0.28 3.81 -31.32
C ASN A 488 0.92 4.55 -30.14
N SER A 489 0.15 4.83 -29.09
CA SER A 489 0.68 5.47 -27.87
C SER A 489 1.23 6.88 -28.08
N TYR A 490 0.71 7.66 -29.03
CA TYR A 490 1.16 9.02 -29.28
C TYR A 490 0.97 9.91 -28.05
N ASN A 491 1.95 10.79 -27.80
CA ASN A 491 2.00 11.60 -26.58
C ASN A 491 1.12 12.85 -26.70
N ILE A 492 1.23 13.61 -27.77
CA ILE A 492 0.52 14.88 -27.94
C ILE A 492 -0.99 14.68 -27.94
N PRO A 493 -1.56 13.70 -28.67
CA PRO A 493 -2.98 13.38 -28.56
C PRO A 493 -3.41 13.03 -27.14
N ALA A 494 -2.62 12.25 -26.40
CA ALA A 494 -2.95 11.87 -25.03
C ALA A 494 -2.98 13.09 -24.09
N VAL A 495 -2.01 14.02 -24.24
CA VAL A 495 -1.97 15.27 -23.47
C VAL A 495 -3.16 16.17 -23.81
N LYS A 496 -3.56 16.25 -25.09
CA LYS A 496 -4.77 16.98 -25.50
C LYS A 496 -6.05 16.39 -24.91
N VAL A 497 -6.16 15.06 -24.86
CA VAL A 497 -7.28 14.38 -24.21
C VAL A 497 -7.30 14.68 -22.71
N LEU A 498 -6.14 14.73 -22.04
CA LEU A 498 -6.09 15.09 -20.62
C LEU A 498 -6.45 16.56 -20.39
N ALA A 499 -6.00 17.46 -21.28
CA ALA A 499 -6.40 18.87 -21.22
C ALA A 499 -7.92 19.04 -21.39
N LEU A 500 -8.55 18.22 -22.24
CA LEU A 500 -10.00 18.18 -22.43
C LEU A 500 -10.73 17.59 -21.21
N ASN A 501 -10.20 16.54 -20.61
CA ASN A 501 -10.74 15.92 -19.40
C ASN A 501 -10.64 16.84 -18.18
N GLY A 502 -9.53 17.52 -18.01
CA GLY A 502 -9.03 18.05 -16.75
C GLY A 502 -8.30 16.98 -15.93
N VAL A 503 -7.21 17.40 -15.29
CA VAL A 503 -6.35 16.49 -14.47
C VAL A 503 -7.13 15.87 -13.31
N GLY A 504 -7.96 16.66 -12.63
CA GLY A 504 -8.79 16.19 -11.50
C GLY A 504 -9.75 15.05 -11.87
N GLU A 505 -10.38 15.14 -13.06
CA GLU A 505 -11.32 14.08 -13.50
C GLU A 505 -10.58 12.76 -13.84
N MET A 506 -9.38 12.85 -14.42
CA MET A 506 -8.56 11.65 -14.63
C MET A 506 -8.12 11.03 -13.29
N ILE A 507 -7.71 11.83 -12.31
CA ILE A 507 -7.33 11.36 -10.97
C ILE A 507 -8.52 10.73 -10.26
N LYS A 508 -9.70 11.34 -10.35
CA LYS A 508 -10.94 10.79 -9.79
C LYS A 508 -11.25 9.42 -10.40
N MET A 509 -11.23 9.31 -11.72
CA MET A 509 -11.44 8.04 -12.43
C MET A 509 -10.37 7.00 -12.04
N ALA A 510 -9.11 7.38 -12.02
CA ALA A 510 -8.01 6.50 -11.60
C ALA A 510 -8.23 5.94 -10.18
N ARG A 511 -8.66 6.78 -9.25
CA ARG A 511 -8.97 6.39 -7.86
C ARG A 511 -10.18 5.43 -7.81
N GLU A 512 -11.22 5.69 -8.56
CA GLU A 512 -12.39 4.80 -8.65
C GLU A 512 -12.00 3.43 -9.26
N MET A 513 -11.07 3.42 -10.21
CA MET A 513 -10.53 2.20 -10.81
C MET A 513 -9.50 1.46 -9.92
N GLY A 514 -9.07 2.04 -8.79
CA GLY A 514 -8.21 1.37 -7.81
C GLY A 514 -6.78 1.91 -7.71
N ILE A 515 -6.44 3.00 -8.41
CA ILE A 515 -5.14 3.67 -8.28
C ILE A 515 -5.25 4.68 -7.13
N THR A 516 -4.61 4.37 -6.00
CA THR A 516 -4.73 5.17 -4.77
C THR A 516 -3.52 6.09 -4.52
N THR A 517 -2.46 5.93 -5.30
CA THR A 517 -1.20 6.67 -5.15
C THR A 517 -1.30 8.14 -5.54
N PHE A 518 -2.30 8.55 -6.31
CA PHE A 518 -2.54 9.95 -6.67
C PHE A 518 -3.25 10.70 -5.53
N THR A 519 -2.54 10.97 -4.44
CA THR A 519 -3.12 11.51 -3.19
C THR A 519 -3.34 13.02 -3.19
N ASP A 520 -2.46 13.78 -3.84
CA ASP A 520 -2.49 15.25 -3.88
C ASP A 520 -2.58 15.74 -5.32
N GLU A 521 -3.76 16.19 -5.73
CA GLU A 521 -4.06 16.63 -7.10
C GLU A 521 -3.21 17.84 -7.53
N SER A 522 -2.79 18.69 -6.59
CA SER A 522 -2.00 19.89 -6.88
C SER A 522 -0.58 19.59 -7.41
N ARG A 523 -0.10 18.36 -7.20
CA ARG A 523 1.22 17.90 -7.65
C ARG A 523 1.24 17.48 -9.11
N TYR A 524 0.09 17.31 -9.74
CA TYR A 524 -0.01 16.73 -11.08
C TYR A 524 -0.47 17.75 -12.13
N GLY A 525 0.16 17.67 -13.28
CA GLY A 525 -0.18 18.46 -14.46
C GLY A 525 -0.50 17.56 -15.66
N LEU A 526 -0.45 18.12 -16.86
CA LEU A 526 -0.75 17.40 -18.09
C LEU A 526 0.20 16.24 -18.41
N SER A 527 1.38 16.21 -17.79
CA SER A 527 2.32 15.07 -17.88
C SER A 527 1.80 13.79 -17.20
N LEU A 528 0.74 13.88 -16.37
CA LEU A 528 0.17 12.72 -15.71
C LEU A 528 -0.23 11.61 -16.69
N THR A 529 -0.79 11.96 -17.86
CA THR A 529 -1.15 10.98 -18.88
C THR A 529 0.05 10.29 -19.54
N LEU A 530 1.26 10.83 -19.35
CA LEU A 530 2.52 10.25 -19.81
C LEU A 530 3.26 9.49 -18.67
N GLY A 531 2.63 9.40 -17.50
CA GLY A 531 3.17 8.68 -16.37
C GLY A 531 3.92 9.55 -15.36
N GLY A 532 3.62 10.84 -15.27
CA GLY A 532 4.21 11.76 -14.30
C GLY A 532 3.77 11.52 -12.83
N GLY A 533 3.00 10.49 -12.57
CA GLY A 533 2.61 10.02 -11.23
C GLY A 533 2.95 8.55 -11.05
N GLU A 534 3.37 8.15 -9.86
CA GLU A 534 3.73 6.77 -9.56
C GLU A 534 2.50 5.91 -9.23
N VAL A 535 2.57 4.62 -9.58
CA VAL A 535 1.53 3.61 -9.35
C VAL A 535 2.14 2.30 -8.87
N LYS A 536 1.34 1.45 -8.24
CA LYS A 536 1.72 0.06 -7.94
C LYS A 536 1.22 -0.87 -9.05
N MET A 537 1.96 -1.96 -9.32
CA MET A 537 1.52 -2.94 -10.32
C MET A 537 0.20 -3.62 -9.91
N THR A 538 -0.01 -3.83 -8.62
CA THR A 538 -1.29 -4.32 -8.07
C THR A 538 -2.46 -3.34 -8.30
N GLU A 539 -2.22 -2.05 -8.24
CA GLU A 539 -3.23 -1.03 -8.57
C GLU A 539 -3.54 -1.00 -10.08
N MET A 540 -2.50 -1.17 -10.91
CA MET A 540 -2.68 -1.30 -12.37
C MET A 540 -3.46 -2.58 -12.72
N ALA A 541 -3.28 -3.68 -11.97
CA ALA A 541 -4.08 -4.88 -12.14
C ALA A 541 -5.56 -4.62 -11.86
N GLN A 542 -5.90 -3.86 -10.83
CA GLN A 542 -7.28 -3.45 -10.56
C GLN A 542 -7.82 -2.54 -11.67
N ALA A 543 -7.07 -1.51 -12.06
CA ALA A 543 -7.50 -0.54 -13.06
C ALA A 543 -7.74 -1.17 -14.44
N PHE A 544 -6.83 -2.03 -14.91
CA PHE A 544 -7.02 -2.77 -16.17
C PHE A 544 -8.05 -3.89 -16.02
N GLY A 545 -8.19 -4.45 -14.81
CA GLY A 545 -9.26 -5.38 -14.47
C GLY A 545 -10.65 -4.80 -14.69
N VAL A 546 -10.84 -3.48 -14.48
CA VAL A 546 -12.10 -2.79 -14.79
C VAL A 546 -12.46 -2.92 -16.27
N PHE A 547 -11.46 -2.79 -17.18
CA PHE A 547 -11.73 -2.98 -18.61
C PHE A 547 -12.08 -4.44 -18.94
N ALA A 548 -11.38 -5.41 -18.33
CA ALA A 548 -11.64 -6.83 -18.52
C ALA A 548 -13.00 -7.27 -17.97
N ASN A 549 -13.51 -6.60 -16.94
CA ASN A 549 -14.73 -6.92 -16.20
C ASN A 549 -15.93 -6.03 -16.57
N GLU A 550 -16.01 -5.56 -17.81
CA GLU A 550 -17.14 -4.77 -18.28
C GLU A 550 -17.47 -3.57 -17.38
N GLY A 551 -16.44 -2.92 -16.83
CA GLY A 551 -16.52 -1.72 -15.99
C GLY A 551 -16.61 -1.96 -14.49
N ALA A 552 -16.53 -3.21 -14.04
CA ALA A 552 -16.57 -3.54 -12.63
C ALA A 552 -15.16 -3.65 -12.03
N LYS A 553 -14.88 -2.89 -10.95
CA LYS A 553 -13.64 -2.99 -10.18
C LYS A 553 -13.73 -4.16 -9.21
N VAL A 554 -12.72 -5.01 -9.23
CA VAL A 554 -12.49 -6.09 -8.25
C VAL A 554 -11.13 -5.87 -7.62
N ASP A 555 -11.07 -5.89 -6.29
CA ASP A 555 -9.81 -5.74 -5.57
C ASP A 555 -8.98 -7.02 -5.66
N VAL A 556 -7.67 -6.89 -5.78
CA VAL A 556 -6.77 -8.04 -5.78
C VAL A 556 -6.74 -8.73 -4.41
N THR A 557 -6.65 -10.04 -4.40
CA THR A 557 -6.61 -10.84 -3.17
C THR A 557 -5.54 -11.94 -3.27
N PRO A 558 -4.73 -12.13 -2.21
CA PRO A 558 -3.78 -13.24 -2.13
C PRO A 558 -4.35 -14.47 -1.42
N ILE A 559 -5.56 -14.40 -0.83
CA ILE A 559 -6.07 -15.42 0.09
C ILE A 559 -7.31 -16.10 -0.49
N LEU A 560 -7.33 -17.44 -0.43
CA LEU A 560 -8.53 -18.26 -0.62
C LEU A 560 -9.16 -18.65 0.71
N LYS A 561 -8.33 -19.11 1.70
CA LYS A 561 -8.85 -19.57 2.98
C LYS A 561 -7.81 -19.41 4.09
N ILE A 562 -8.26 -19.03 5.27
CA ILE A 562 -7.45 -19.04 6.48
C ILE A 562 -8.21 -19.83 7.56
N GLU A 563 -7.54 -20.83 8.09
CA GLU A 563 -8.01 -21.66 9.22
C GLU A 563 -7.09 -21.48 10.42
N ASP A 564 -7.65 -21.52 11.63
CA ASP A 564 -6.86 -21.55 12.86
C ASP A 564 -6.31 -22.97 13.14
N SER A 565 -5.51 -23.09 14.19
CA SER A 565 -4.91 -24.37 14.62
C SER A 565 -5.92 -25.46 15.00
N ASN A 566 -7.20 -25.12 15.18
CA ASN A 566 -8.29 -26.04 15.47
C ASN A 566 -9.11 -26.39 14.22
N GLY A 567 -8.73 -25.89 13.05
CA GLY A 567 -9.46 -26.09 11.80
C GLY A 567 -10.68 -25.18 11.62
N LYS A 568 -10.87 -24.20 12.51
CA LYS A 568 -11.94 -23.20 12.36
C LYS A 568 -11.57 -22.21 11.27
N THR A 569 -12.45 -22.04 10.29
CA THR A 569 -12.30 -21.03 9.24
C THR A 569 -12.42 -19.63 9.84
N LEU A 570 -11.35 -18.83 9.68
CA LEU A 570 -11.29 -17.43 10.07
C LEU A 570 -11.64 -16.52 8.90
N GLU A 571 -11.25 -16.92 7.69
CA GLU A 571 -11.51 -16.21 6.45
C GLU A 571 -11.69 -17.19 5.30
N GLU A 572 -12.66 -16.91 4.44
CA GLU A 572 -12.89 -17.66 3.21
C GLU A 572 -13.22 -16.68 2.10
N PHE A 573 -12.48 -16.78 1.02
CA PHE A 573 -12.72 -15.97 -0.17
C PHE A 573 -14.04 -16.39 -0.84
N LYS A 574 -14.91 -15.38 -1.04
CA LYS A 574 -16.11 -15.54 -1.85
C LYS A 574 -16.06 -14.51 -2.95
N PRO A 575 -16.08 -14.92 -4.22
CA PRO A 575 -16.13 -13.98 -5.33
C PRO A 575 -17.24 -12.96 -5.12
N LYS A 576 -16.90 -11.69 -5.14
CA LYS A 576 -17.88 -10.59 -5.01
C LYS A 576 -18.13 -9.99 -6.37
N THR A 577 -19.36 -9.57 -6.59
CA THR A 577 -19.66 -8.71 -7.73
C THR A 577 -18.86 -7.42 -7.58
N GLY A 578 -18.04 -7.09 -8.57
CA GLY A 578 -17.20 -5.90 -8.53
C GLY A 578 -18.06 -4.62 -8.46
N LYS A 579 -17.49 -3.57 -7.87
CA LYS A 579 -18.10 -2.23 -7.87
C LYS A 579 -18.06 -1.65 -9.29
N LYS A 580 -19.21 -1.34 -9.87
CA LYS A 580 -19.28 -0.69 -11.18
C LYS A 580 -18.73 0.74 -11.09
N VAL A 581 -17.66 1.02 -11.83
CA VAL A 581 -16.94 2.31 -11.83
C VAL A 581 -16.83 2.90 -13.23
N LEU A 582 -17.05 2.09 -14.26
CA LEU A 582 -17.03 2.47 -15.66
C LEU A 582 -18.21 1.79 -16.38
N SER A 583 -18.69 2.36 -17.47
CA SER A 583 -19.72 1.69 -18.28
C SER A 583 -19.14 0.49 -19.04
N PRO A 584 -19.91 -0.58 -19.26
CA PRO A 584 -19.47 -1.69 -20.11
C PRO A 584 -19.09 -1.24 -21.51
N GLN A 585 -19.79 -0.23 -22.03
CA GLN A 585 -19.55 0.34 -23.36
C GLN A 585 -18.14 0.95 -23.44
N THR A 586 -17.77 1.81 -22.50
CA THR A 586 -16.42 2.40 -22.46
C THR A 586 -15.35 1.36 -22.27
N SER A 587 -15.56 0.38 -21.36
CA SER A 587 -14.63 -0.72 -21.12
C SER A 587 -14.40 -1.55 -22.38
N PHE A 588 -15.45 -1.84 -23.14
CA PHE A 588 -15.37 -2.52 -24.41
C PHE A 588 -14.58 -1.70 -25.45
N LEU A 589 -14.87 -0.39 -25.59
CA LEU A 589 -14.17 0.45 -26.56
C LEU A 589 -12.65 0.49 -26.28
N ILE A 590 -12.25 0.62 -25.03
CA ILE A 590 -10.81 0.56 -24.64
C ILE A 590 -10.23 -0.81 -24.98
N SER A 591 -10.91 -1.90 -24.61
CA SER A 591 -10.45 -3.26 -24.89
C SER A 591 -10.36 -3.54 -26.40
N SER A 592 -11.35 -3.07 -27.16
CA SER A 592 -11.37 -3.14 -28.63
C SER A 592 -10.18 -2.41 -29.28
N ILE A 593 -9.85 -1.21 -28.78
CA ILE A 593 -8.69 -0.46 -29.30
C ILE A 593 -7.39 -1.16 -28.95
N LEU A 594 -7.23 -1.62 -27.70
CA LEU A 594 -6.00 -2.21 -27.21
C LEU A 594 -5.77 -3.64 -27.73
N SER A 595 -6.80 -4.35 -28.17
CA SER A 595 -6.68 -5.67 -28.80
C SER A 595 -6.50 -5.63 -30.33
N ASP A 596 -6.74 -4.46 -30.94
CA ASP A 596 -6.60 -4.26 -32.37
C ASP A 596 -5.13 -4.06 -32.78
N ASN A 597 -4.50 -5.10 -33.34
CA ASN A 597 -3.13 -4.98 -33.80
C ASN A 597 -2.96 -3.94 -34.93
N SER A 598 -3.97 -3.74 -35.77
CA SER A 598 -3.90 -2.76 -36.86
C SER A 598 -3.83 -1.33 -36.34
N ALA A 599 -4.45 -1.08 -35.18
CA ALA A 599 -4.44 0.24 -34.54
C ALA A 599 -3.06 0.67 -34.03
N ARG A 600 -2.12 -0.27 -33.86
CA ARG A 600 -0.77 0.01 -33.33
C ARG A 600 0.36 -0.25 -34.31
N THR A 601 0.06 -0.69 -35.54
CA THR A 601 1.05 -1.12 -36.50
C THR A 601 2.04 -0.01 -36.90
N ALA A 602 1.62 1.23 -36.92
CA ALA A 602 2.47 2.36 -37.29
C ALA A 602 3.65 2.56 -36.32
N ALA A 603 3.43 2.37 -35.00
CA ALA A 603 4.49 2.52 -34.01
C ALA A 603 5.24 1.22 -33.71
N PHE A 604 4.58 0.07 -33.81
CA PHE A 604 5.12 -1.20 -33.27
C PHE A 604 5.35 -2.27 -34.36
N GLY A 605 4.93 -2.02 -35.60
CA GLY A 605 4.97 -3.00 -36.68
C GLY A 605 3.88 -4.09 -36.56
N PRO A 606 3.61 -4.81 -37.66
CA PRO A 606 2.53 -5.81 -37.72
C PRO A 606 2.84 -7.08 -36.94
N SER A 607 4.12 -7.42 -36.77
CA SER A 607 4.61 -8.68 -36.19
C SER A 607 5.34 -8.49 -34.85
N SER A 608 4.94 -7.47 -34.08
CA SER A 608 5.57 -7.21 -32.78
C SER A 608 5.21 -8.28 -31.74
N LYS A 609 6.05 -8.43 -30.72
CA LYS A 609 5.79 -9.32 -29.56
C LYS A 609 4.57 -8.90 -28.71
N LEU A 610 3.84 -7.84 -29.09
CA LEU A 610 2.55 -7.48 -28.50
C LEU A 610 1.39 -8.37 -29.02
N VAL A 611 1.66 -9.21 -30.02
CA VAL A 611 0.70 -10.16 -30.56
C VAL A 611 0.92 -11.52 -29.91
N ILE A 612 -0.14 -12.09 -29.34
CA ILE A 612 -0.19 -13.48 -28.91
C ILE A 612 -0.92 -14.26 -29.99
N LYS A 613 -0.24 -15.27 -30.56
CA LYS A 613 -0.78 -16.04 -31.69
C LYS A 613 -2.12 -16.69 -31.32
N ASP A 614 -3.12 -16.55 -32.18
CA ASP A 614 -4.46 -17.12 -32.04
C ASP A 614 -5.24 -16.72 -30.77
N LYS A 615 -4.83 -15.60 -30.12
CA LYS A 615 -5.49 -15.07 -28.91
C LYS A 615 -5.84 -13.60 -29.05
N THR A 616 -6.99 -13.20 -28.54
CA THR A 616 -7.43 -11.82 -28.46
C THR A 616 -6.97 -11.22 -27.12
N VAL A 617 -5.92 -10.41 -27.17
CA VAL A 617 -5.32 -9.81 -25.97
C VAL A 617 -5.23 -8.29 -26.11
N ALA A 618 -5.85 -7.57 -25.21
CA ALA A 618 -5.68 -6.13 -25.11
C ALA A 618 -4.34 -5.83 -24.42
N VAL A 619 -3.49 -4.97 -25.01
CA VAL A 619 -2.15 -4.71 -24.48
C VAL A 619 -1.73 -3.26 -24.62
N LYS A 620 -1.00 -2.77 -23.61
CA LYS A 620 -0.43 -1.41 -23.59
C LYS A 620 0.98 -1.42 -23.02
N THR A 621 1.88 -0.72 -23.69
CA THR A 621 3.26 -0.49 -23.24
C THR A 621 3.38 0.83 -22.49
N GLY A 622 4.36 0.92 -21.58
CA GLY A 622 4.79 2.12 -20.91
C GLY A 622 6.32 2.26 -20.92
N THR A 623 6.79 3.48 -21.03
CA THR A 623 8.22 3.83 -20.91
C THR A 623 8.28 5.22 -20.31
N THR A 624 9.11 5.41 -19.29
CA THR A 624 9.37 6.75 -18.72
C THR A 624 10.38 7.54 -19.55
N ASP A 625 10.32 8.87 -19.49
CA ASP A 625 11.18 9.75 -20.29
C ASP A 625 12.67 9.49 -20.02
N ASP A 626 13.06 9.34 -18.76
CA ASP A 626 14.45 9.06 -18.34
C ASP A 626 14.86 7.59 -18.53
N LYS A 627 14.02 6.76 -19.15
CA LYS A 627 14.30 5.33 -19.36
C LYS A 627 14.58 4.56 -18.05
N ARG A 628 13.84 4.87 -16.98
CA ARG A 628 13.98 4.20 -15.67
C ARG A 628 13.04 3.02 -15.54
N ASP A 629 11.85 3.14 -16.14
CA ASP A 629 10.80 2.13 -16.06
C ASP A 629 10.29 1.75 -17.44
N ASN A 630 10.23 0.46 -17.70
CA ASN A 630 9.57 -0.14 -18.85
C ASN A 630 8.42 -1.02 -18.39
N TRP A 631 7.25 -0.85 -18.99
CA TRP A 631 6.05 -1.62 -18.67
C TRP A 631 5.46 -2.28 -19.90
N THR A 632 4.89 -3.46 -19.71
CA THR A 632 3.92 -4.04 -20.64
C THR A 632 2.80 -4.67 -19.84
N ILE A 633 1.58 -4.24 -20.11
CA ILE A 633 0.36 -4.67 -19.44
C ILE A 633 -0.61 -5.17 -20.47
N GLY A 634 -1.07 -6.42 -20.33
CA GLY A 634 -2.10 -6.95 -21.20
C GLY A 634 -3.08 -7.84 -20.45
N TYR A 635 -4.26 -7.98 -21.04
CA TYR A 635 -5.35 -8.73 -20.44
C TYR A 635 -6.29 -9.36 -21.48
N THR A 636 -6.90 -10.45 -21.06
CA THR A 636 -8.10 -11.05 -21.64
C THR A 636 -9.27 -10.87 -20.67
N PRO A 637 -10.49 -11.29 -20.97
CA PRO A 637 -11.57 -11.31 -19.99
C PRO A 637 -11.27 -12.15 -18.73
N SER A 638 -10.33 -13.10 -18.78
CA SER A 638 -10.03 -14.03 -17.68
C SER A 638 -8.66 -13.90 -17.05
N TYR A 639 -7.67 -13.31 -17.75
CA TYR A 639 -6.30 -13.19 -17.27
C TYR A 639 -5.73 -11.80 -17.50
N PHE A 640 -4.95 -11.35 -16.54
CA PHE A 640 -4.17 -10.13 -16.61
C PHE A 640 -2.71 -10.45 -16.36
N VAL A 641 -1.82 -9.89 -17.14
CA VAL A 641 -0.36 -9.97 -16.97
C VAL A 641 0.23 -8.59 -17.10
N ALA A 642 0.96 -8.18 -16.09
CA ALA A 642 1.80 -6.98 -16.11
C ALA A 642 3.25 -7.36 -15.90
N THR A 643 4.15 -6.70 -16.62
CA THR A 643 5.59 -6.84 -16.45
C THR A 643 6.25 -5.46 -16.38
N TRP A 644 7.31 -5.40 -15.59
CA TRP A 644 8.16 -4.23 -15.43
C TRP A 644 9.62 -4.63 -15.58
N VAL A 645 10.42 -3.73 -16.16
CA VAL A 645 11.88 -3.85 -16.31
C VAL A 645 12.50 -2.50 -15.95
N GLY A 646 13.55 -2.55 -15.13
CA GLY A 646 14.26 -1.36 -14.66
C GLY A 646 15.34 -1.72 -13.63
N ASN A 647 15.71 -0.73 -12.83
CA ASN A 647 16.65 -0.88 -11.73
C ASN A 647 15.96 -0.52 -10.40
N ASN A 648 16.19 -1.33 -9.34
CA ASN A 648 15.55 -1.08 -8.05
C ASN A 648 15.99 0.24 -7.41
N ASP A 649 17.22 0.66 -7.65
CA ASP A 649 17.80 1.93 -7.23
C ASP A 649 17.33 3.13 -8.06
N ASN A 650 16.45 2.90 -9.06
CA ASN A 650 15.93 3.90 -9.97
C ASN A 650 16.98 4.55 -10.88
N THR A 651 18.13 3.92 -11.13
CA THR A 651 19.11 4.38 -12.11
C THR A 651 18.60 4.17 -13.54
N PRO A 652 18.93 5.06 -14.51
CA PRO A 652 18.49 4.94 -15.89
C PRO A 652 19.08 3.71 -16.59
N MET A 653 18.27 3.04 -17.39
CA MET A 653 18.71 1.99 -18.32
C MET A 653 19.42 2.59 -19.55
N ASN A 654 20.14 1.76 -20.30
CA ASN A 654 20.76 2.21 -21.54
C ASN A 654 19.69 2.68 -22.57
N PRO A 655 19.80 3.90 -23.13
CA PRO A 655 18.81 4.46 -24.08
C PRO A 655 18.54 3.57 -25.32
N ALA A 656 19.50 2.77 -25.75
CA ALA A 656 19.38 1.92 -26.96
C ALA A 656 18.32 0.81 -26.86
N ILE A 657 17.92 0.41 -25.62
CA ILE A 657 16.97 -0.70 -25.41
C ILE A 657 15.68 -0.23 -24.77
N SER A 658 15.56 0.99 -24.54
CA SER A 658 14.67 1.55 -23.56
C SER A 658 13.28 1.84 -24.08
N SER A 659 12.70 0.91 -24.86
CA SER A 659 11.26 0.95 -25.12
C SER A 659 10.57 -0.21 -24.38
N GLY A 660 9.32 -0.05 -23.99
CA GLY A 660 8.52 -1.14 -23.44
C GLY A 660 8.60 -2.40 -24.31
N ILE A 661 8.78 -2.24 -25.63
CA ILE A 661 8.82 -3.33 -26.60
C ILE A 661 10.10 -4.18 -26.53
N THR A 662 11.20 -3.59 -26.13
CA THR A 662 12.50 -4.28 -26.07
C THR A 662 12.84 -4.76 -24.67
N GLY A 663 12.30 -4.12 -23.62
CA GLY A 663 12.51 -4.50 -22.22
C GLY A 663 11.41 -5.42 -21.69
N ALA A 664 10.27 -4.88 -21.33
CA ALA A 664 9.20 -5.62 -20.66
C ALA A 664 8.36 -6.51 -21.58
N THR A 665 8.20 -6.17 -22.88
CA THR A 665 7.33 -6.93 -23.80
C THR A 665 7.78 -8.37 -24.04
N PRO A 666 9.07 -8.70 -24.18
CA PRO A 666 9.47 -10.10 -24.32
C PRO A 666 9.03 -10.96 -23.13
N ILE A 667 9.24 -10.47 -21.92
CA ILE A 667 8.84 -11.15 -20.68
C ILE A 667 7.32 -11.31 -20.63
N TRP A 668 6.58 -10.23 -20.92
CA TRP A 668 5.13 -10.24 -20.96
C TRP A 668 4.59 -11.24 -22.00
N ASN A 669 5.17 -11.27 -23.20
CA ASN A 669 4.75 -12.17 -24.28
C ASN A 669 4.93 -13.64 -23.87
N GLU A 670 6.09 -13.99 -23.31
CA GLU A 670 6.38 -15.35 -22.89
C GLU A 670 5.44 -15.78 -21.75
N ILE A 671 5.21 -14.93 -20.71
CA ILE A 671 4.28 -15.23 -19.60
C ILE A 671 2.84 -15.33 -20.10
N MET A 672 2.37 -14.37 -20.92
CA MET A 672 1.00 -14.38 -21.42
C MET A 672 0.76 -15.59 -22.33
N THR A 673 1.75 -15.98 -23.14
CA THR A 673 1.67 -17.17 -23.99
C THR A 673 1.55 -18.44 -23.14
N ASP A 674 2.33 -18.55 -22.09
CA ASP A 674 2.31 -19.69 -21.18
C ASP A 674 0.98 -19.79 -20.45
N VAL A 675 0.51 -18.69 -19.86
CA VAL A 675 -0.80 -18.60 -19.18
C VAL A 675 -1.97 -18.98 -20.09
N LEU A 676 -1.88 -18.65 -21.38
CA LEU A 676 -2.96 -18.89 -22.36
C LEU A 676 -2.76 -20.16 -23.21
N LYS A 677 -1.70 -20.94 -22.99
CA LYS A 677 -1.30 -22.07 -23.83
C LYS A 677 -2.44 -23.04 -24.15
N ASP A 678 -3.13 -23.50 -23.11
CA ASP A 678 -4.20 -24.51 -23.21
C ASP A 678 -5.60 -23.90 -23.01
N LYS A 679 -5.73 -22.57 -23.14
CA LYS A 679 -7.01 -21.89 -22.96
C LYS A 679 -7.65 -21.58 -24.30
N VAL A 680 -8.98 -21.65 -24.34
CA VAL A 680 -9.75 -21.22 -25.52
C VAL A 680 -9.59 -19.70 -25.69
N ASN A 681 -9.57 -19.21 -26.94
CA ASN A 681 -9.54 -17.77 -27.19
C ASN A 681 -10.85 -17.13 -26.70
N GLU A 682 -10.72 -16.10 -25.86
CA GLU A 682 -11.84 -15.31 -25.32
C GLU A 682 -11.88 -13.94 -26.00
N ALA A 683 -12.93 -13.67 -26.75
CA ALA A 683 -13.21 -12.34 -27.29
C ALA A 683 -13.86 -11.42 -26.24
N PHE A 684 -13.59 -10.14 -26.31
CA PHE A 684 -14.35 -9.14 -25.53
C PHE A 684 -15.76 -9.05 -26.09
N LYS A 685 -16.78 -9.21 -25.22
CA LYS A 685 -18.19 -9.16 -25.63
C LYS A 685 -18.59 -7.73 -25.94
N VAL A 686 -19.29 -7.55 -27.06
CA VAL A 686 -19.93 -6.26 -27.39
C VAL A 686 -21.13 -6.08 -26.46
N PRO A 687 -21.13 -5.07 -25.57
CA PRO A 687 -22.23 -4.88 -24.64
C PRO A 687 -23.42 -4.18 -25.32
N THR A 688 -24.60 -4.33 -24.71
CA THR A 688 -25.79 -3.54 -25.11
C THR A 688 -25.47 -2.04 -25.02
N GLY A 689 -25.91 -1.27 -26.03
CA GLY A 689 -25.63 0.15 -26.14
C GLY A 689 -24.28 0.49 -26.80
N VAL A 690 -23.66 -0.51 -27.43
CA VAL A 690 -22.58 -0.28 -28.41
C VAL A 690 -23.12 -0.59 -29.79
N THR A 691 -22.88 0.31 -30.72
CA THR A 691 -23.23 0.19 -32.14
C THR A 691 -21.96 0.14 -32.98
N GLY A 692 -22.00 -0.59 -34.10
CA GLY A 692 -20.91 -0.64 -35.05
C GLY A 692 -21.35 -0.06 -36.39
N MET A 693 -20.50 0.73 -37.01
CA MET A 693 -20.76 1.27 -38.36
C MET A 693 -19.49 1.48 -39.18
N GLU A 694 -19.65 1.60 -40.48
CA GLU A 694 -18.57 2.04 -41.35
C GLU A 694 -18.42 3.58 -41.29
N ILE A 695 -17.21 4.04 -41.08
CA ILE A 695 -16.83 5.45 -41.02
C ILE A 695 -15.83 5.78 -42.11
N CYS A 696 -15.71 7.05 -42.44
CA CYS A 696 -14.61 7.58 -43.28
C CYS A 696 -13.28 7.41 -42.53
N SER A 697 -12.34 6.68 -43.09
CA SER A 697 -11.05 6.44 -42.45
C SER A 697 -10.18 7.71 -42.38
N VAL A 698 -10.51 8.76 -43.15
CA VAL A 698 -9.78 10.02 -43.16
C VAL A 698 -10.34 11.02 -42.17
N THR A 699 -11.64 11.23 -42.14
CA THR A 699 -12.30 12.27 -41.33
C THR A 699 -12.90 11.76 -40.02
N GLY A 700 -13.12 10.43 -39.88
CA GLY A 700 -13.86 9.88 -38.77
C GLY A 700 -15.38 10.09 -38.82
N GLY A 701 -15.88 10.79 -39.83
CA GLY A 701 -17.33 10.95 -40.10
C GLY A 701 -17.99 9.68 -40.64
N ALA A 702 -19.32 9.70 -40.85
CA ALA A 702 -20.00 8.58 -41.48
C ALA A 702 -19.50 8.35 -42.90
N LYS A 703 -19.32 7.07 -43.30
CA LYS A 703 -18.83 6.72 -44.62
C LYS A 703 -19.71 7.31 -45.72
N ASN A 704 -19.08 7.85 -46.78
CA ASN A 704 -19.69 8.22 -48.02
C ASN A 704 -18.95 7.59 -49.21
N GLU A 705 -19.44 7.75 -50.43
CA GLU A 705 -18.83 7.16 -51.64
C GLU A 705 -17.42 7.66 -51.93
N ALA A 706 -17.12 8.89 -51.54
CA ALA A 706 -15.83 9.51 -51.81
C ALA A 706 -14.72 9.06 -50.85
N CYS A 707 -15.08 8.54 -49.70
CA CYS A 707 -14.13 8.23 -48.60
C CYS A 707 -13.85 6.73 -48.48
N PRO A 708 -12.58 6.30 -48.28
CA PRO A 708 -12.28 4.94 -47.89
C PRO A 708 -12.94 4.62 -46.56
N GLY A 709 -13.66 3.47 -46.48
CA GLY A 709 -14.36 3.03 -45.26
C GLY A 709 -13.48 2.23 -44.33
N ARG A 710 -13.74 2.31 -43.05
CA ARG A 710 -13.34 1.33 -42.04
C ARG A 710 -14.46 1.14 -41.02
N PHE A 711 -14.51 -0.02 -40.41
CA PHE A 711 -15.47 -0.32 -39.36
C PHE A 711 -15.03 0.27 -38.01
N GLU A 712 -15.96 0.81 -37.22
CA GLU A 712 -15.72 1.35 -35.88
C GLU A 712 -16.90 1.12 -34.95
N TYR A 713 -16.61 1.00 -33.66
CA TYR A 713 -17.60 0.90 -32.59
C TYR A 713 -17.83 2.22 -31.88
N PHE A 714 -19.08 2.47 -31.46
CA PHE A 714 -19.52 3.68 -30.77
C PHE A 714 -20.44 3.35 -29.61
N ILE A 715 -20.44 4.17 -28.59
CA ILE A 715 -21.56 4.19 -27.63
C ILE A 715 -22.78 4.72 -28.36
N ALA A 716 -23.90 4.05 -28.26
CA ALA A 716 -25.14 4.43 -28.95
C ALA A 716 -25.49 5.93 -28.69
N GLY A 717 -25.76 6.65 -29.74
CA GLY A 717 -26.01 8.10 -29.74
C GLY A 717 -24.75 8.97 -29.83
N THR A 718 -23.55 8.37 -29.96
CA THR A 718 -22.29 9.11 -30.21
C THR A 718 -21.73 8.85 -31.60
N GLU A 719 -22.47 8.17 -32.47
CA GLU A 719 -22.09 7.89 -33.83
C GLU A 719 -21.87 9.19 -34.62
N PRO A 720 -20.87 9.22 -35.52
CA PRO A 720 -20.62 10.41 -36.33
C PRO A 720 -21.79 10.69 -37.28
N LYS A 721 -22.09 11.97 -37.47
CA LYS A 721 -23.08 12.44 -38.42
C LYS A 721 -22.56 12.27 -39.85
N LYS A 722 -23.43 12.52 -40.85
CA LYS A 722 -23.09 12.45 -42.26
C LYS A 722 -21.82 13.29 -42.54
N ASP A 723 -20.84 12.65 -43.19
CA ASP A 723 -19.62 13.32 -43.60
C ASP A 723 -19.81 14.08 -44.90
N THR A 724 -19.18 15.25 -45.01
CA THR A 724 -19.13 16.09 -46.19
C THR A 724 -17.86 15.92 -47.00
N PHE A 725 -17.04 14.91 -46.69
CA PHE A 725 -15.80 14.62 -47.39
C PHE A 725 -16.07 14.40 -48.89
N ALA A 726 -15.37 15.14 -49.75
CA ALA A 726 -15.44 15.04 -51.20
C ALA A 726 -14.02 14.96 -51.82
N LYS A 727 -13.86 14.16 -52.86
CA LYS A 727 -12.65 14.15 -53.65
C LYS A 727 -12.72 15.26 -54.68
N ALA A 728 -11.71 16.09 -54.75
CA ALA A 728 -11.50 17.07 -55.84
C ALA A 728 -10.38 16.56 -56.77
N LYS A 729 -10.59 16.70 -58.06
CA LYS A 729 -9.49 16.55 -59.05
C LYS A 729 -8.75 17.88 -59.08
N VAL A 730 -7.45 17.85 -58.85
CA VAL A 730 -6.58 19.01 -58.96
C VAL A 730 -5.53 18.73 -59.99
N TRP A 731 -5.11 19.75 -60.70
CA TRP A 731 -3.97 19.66 -61.59
C TRP A 731 -2.73 19.99 -60.80
N ILE A 732 -1.67 19.22 -61.00
CA ILE A 732 -0.40 19.41 -60.31
C ILE A 732 0.66 19.64 -61.38
N ASP A 733 1.40 20.73 -61.28
CA ASP A 733 2.63 20.93 -62.00
C ASP A 733 3.65 19.87 -61.61
N VAL A 734 4.03 19.05 -62.56
CA VAL A 734 4.95 17.92 -62.35
C VAL A 734 6.36 18.31 -61.95
N THR A 735 6.73 19.59 -62.25
CA THR A 735 8.06 20.12 -61.95
C THR A 735 8.16 20.72 -60.55
N THR A 736 7.11 21.37 -60.11
CA THR A 736 7.08 22.11 -58.86
C THR A 736 6.30 21.36 -57.76
N GLY A 737 5.44 20.37 -58.12
CA GLY A 737 4.54 19.69 -57.20
C GLY A 737 3.40 20.60 -56.67
N GLN A 738 3.20 21.80 -57.21
CA GLN A 738 2.16 22.72 -56.77
C GLN A 738 0.86 22.50 -57.55
N VAL A 739 -0.26 22.78 -56.83
CA VAL A 739 -1.58 22.76 -57.45
C VAL A 739 -1.69 23.97 -58.40
N VAL A 740 -2.07 23.71 -59.65
CA VAL A 740 -2.24 24.72 -60.70
C VAL A 740 -3.66 24.68 -61.29
N GLU A 741 -4.13 25.76 -61.83
CA GLU A 741 -5.40 25.76 -62.57
C GLU A 741 -5.29 25.07 -63.94
N PRO A 742 -6.36 24.42 -64.40
CA PRO A 742 -6.36 23.81 -65.72
C PRO A 742 -6.06 24.85 -66.81
N GLY A 743 -4.96 24.65 -67.55
CA GLY A 743 -4.58 25.54 -68.64
C GLY A 743 -3.56 26.61 -68.26
N SER A 744 -3.01 26.63 -67.05
CA SER A 744 -1.81 27.43 -66.73
C SER A 744 -0.62 26.89 -67.52
N PRO A 745 0.21 27.78 -68.12
CA PRO A 745 1.35 27.37 -68.96
C PRO A 745 2.45 26.67 -68.17
#